data_8711902616fa4718ce5a0e62a6df86b7
#
_entry.id   8711902616fa4718ce5a0e62a6df86b7
#
_cell.length_a   1.000
_cell.length_b   1.000
_cell.length_c   1.000
_cell.angle_alpha   90.00
_cell.angle_beta   90.00
_cell.angle_gamma   90.00
#
_symmetry.space_group_name_H-M   'P 1'
#
loop_
_entity.id
_entity.type
_entity.pdbx_description
1 polymer ?
#
loop_
_entity_poly.entity_id
_entity_poly.type
_entity_poly.pdbx_seq_one_letter_code
_entity_poly.pdbx_strand_id
1 'polypeptide(L)'
;MEKYGVNELRRMFLDFMESKGHLKMKSFSLVPHNDNSLLIINSGMAPLKPYFTGQEIPPRRRVTTCQKCIRTGDIENIGKTARHGTFFEMLGNFSFGDYFKKEAIAWSWEFLTQVVGLDPDRLYPSVYEDDDEAFELWNKQQGIPAERIFRFGKEDNFWEHGSGPCGPCSEIYYDRGEKYGCGKPGCTVGCDCDRYMEVWNNVFSQFNNDGHGHYTDLIQKNIDTGMGLERLAVAVQDVDSIFDVDTLRALTDHVGEVAHAVYHEDEKKDVSIRIITDHIRSVTFMISDGIMPSNEGRGYVLRRLLRRAARHGRILGIDGLFLSELAKVVIATSKDGYPELEEKKEMILKVISEEENKFNKTIDQGLTILEDFEAAMKEEGKTTLDGADAFKLYDTYGFPLDLTKEILEEKGFDVDEEGFKENMEAQRQAARKARKTTNYMGADVTVYQSIDPSVTSKFVGYDKLVSNSKILVLTTEDEIVEALTDGQNGTIITEETPFYGTMGGQQGDIGVIETESGSFIVKDTIHLQGGKIGHVGTMTKGMLTQGETVTLKVDEKNRQLTSKNHSATHVLQKALRMVLGSHVEQAGSYVSKDRLRFDFTHFQAMTKEELAKVEEIVNDQIAAALPVVTKETTIDEAKKMGAMALFGEKYGSTVRVVCMGDFSLELCGGTHVSNTAAINCFKIISESGIAAGVRRIEALTSEGLIHYYEKLSADLAEASAAAKTTPDKLTERIETMQGEIKALQSENEKLKNQMAKDAVGNVMDQVVEINGVKLLAVALKDTGMNELRNLGDQFKEKLGNGVVVIASAADGKVNLMATATDEAIKAGAHAGNLIKGIAALVGGGGGGRPNMAQAGGKNPDGIQAALKKAAEVLKDQLNK
;
A
#
# COMPACT_ATOMS: atom_id res chain seq x y z
N MET A 1 -12.34 -47.97 -0.56
CA MET A 1 -11.74 -46.91 -1.42
C MET A 1 -10.36 -46.60 -0.85
N GLU A 2 -9.36 -46.53 -1.68
CA GLU A 2 -8.02 -46.12 -1.27
C GLU A 2 -8.08 -44.60 -0.97
N LYS A 3 -7.46 -44.16 0.14
CA LYS A 3 -7.49 -42.74 0.53
C LYS A 3 -6.24 -42.07 -0.01
N TYR A 4 -6.38 -41.33 -1.12
CA TYR A 4 -5.27 -40.57 -1.71
C TYR A 4 -5.14 -39.19 -1.07
N GLY A 5 -3.90 -38.72 -0.88
CA GLY A 5 -3.62 -37.33 -0.43
C GLY A 5 -3.80 -36.31 -1.54
N VAL A 6 -3.93 -35.02 -1.15
CA VAL A 6 -4.11 -33.90 -2.10
C VAL A 6 -3.00 -33.84 -3.15
N ASN A 7 -1.74 -33.98 -2.75
CA ASN A 7 -0.59 -33.99 -3.67
C ASN A 7 -0.60 -35.18 -4.62
N GLU A 8 -1.09 -36.31 -4.17
CA GLU A 8 -1.24 -37.52 -4.98
C GLU A 8 -2.38 -37.37 -6.00
N LEU A 9 -3.54 -36.88 -5.58
CA LEU A 9 -4.68 -36.60 -6.47
C LEU A 9 -4.31 -35.62 -7.58
N ARG A 10 -3.54 -34.57 -7.26
CA ARG A 10 -3.01 -33.61 -8.26
C ARG A 10 -2.18 -34.34 -9.31
N ARG A 11 -1.25 -35.18 -8.89
CA ARG A 11 -0.41 -35.94 -9.79
C ARG A 11 -1.22 -36.92 -10.64
N MET A 12 -2.12 -37.70 -10.02
CA MET A 12 -2.99 -38.66 -10.69
C MET A 12 -3.81 -38.00 -11.81
N PHE A 13 -4.39 -36.81 -11.58
CA PHE A 13 -5.14 -36.08 -12.60
C PHE A 13 -4.26 -35.65 -13.76
N LEU A 14 -3.12 -35.05 -13.47
CA LEU A 14 -2.21 -34.55 -14.51
C LEU A 14 -1.64 -35.71 -15.35
N ASP A 15 -1.30 -36.84 -14.72
CA ASP A 15 -0.80 -38.03 -15.37
C ASP A 15 -1.89 -38.71 -16.25
N PHE A 16 -3.13 -38.76 -15.74
CA PHE A 16 -4.26 -39.27 -16.47
C PHE A 16 -4.53 -38.44 -17.73
N MET A 17 -4.58 -37.10 -17.62
CA MET A 17 -4.80 -36.23 -18.76
C MET A 17 -3.63 -36.27 -19.76
N GLU A 18 -2.39 -36.40 -19.28
CA GLU A 18 -1.24 -36.65 -20.16
C GLU A 18 -1.41 -37.93 -20.97
N SER A 19 -1.91 -39.02 -20.36
CA SER A 19 -2.21 -40.27 -21.06
C SER A 19 -3.26 -40.12 -22.16
N LYS A 20 -4.14 -39.10 -22.04
CA LYS A 20 -5.13 -38.70 -23.05
C LYS A 20 -4.55 -37.70 -24.09
N GLY A 21 -3.25 -37.44 -24.07
CA GLY A 21 -2.53 -36.60 -25.04
C GLY A 21 -2.47 -35.12 -24.69
N HIS A 22 -2.81 -34.71 -23.48
CA HIS A 22 -2.67 -33.33 -23.02
C HIS A 22 -1.21 -32.96 -22.71
N LEU A 23 -0.85 -31.71 -22.95
CA LEU A 23 0.40 -31.13 -22.47
C LEU A 23 0.20 -30.66 -21.03
N LYS A 24 0.98 -31.20 -20.10
CA LYS A 24 1.03 -30.67 -18.74
C LYS A 24 1.68 -29.30 -18.75
N MET A 25 0.96 -28.29 -18.28
CA MET A 25 1.50 -26.95 -18.08
C MET A 25 1.60 -26.66 -16.57
N LYS A 26 2.61 -25.88 -16.20
CA LYS A 26 2.72 -25.37 -14.82
C LYS A 26 1.57 -24.41 -14.53
N SER A 27 1.21 -24.27 -13.27
CA SER A 27 0.29 -23.24 -12.81
C SER A 27 0.82 -21.85 -13.21
N PHE A 28 -0.08 -21.03 -13.75
CA PHE A 28 0.23 -19.62 -14.00
C PHE A 28 0.25 -18.84 -12.66
N SER A 29 0.86 -17.66 -12.70
CA SER A 29 0.81 -16.74 -11.56
C SER A 29 -0.62 -16.32 -11.24
N LEU A 30 -0.91 -16.06 -9.97
CA LEU A 30 -2.15 -15.43 -9.52
C LEU A 30 -2.32 -14.00 -10.06
N VAL A 31 -1.24 -13.37 -10.52
CA VAL A 31 -1.26 -12.06 -11.16
C VAL A 31 -1.62 -12.23 -12.64
N PRO A 32 -2.78 -11.72 -13.12
CA PRO A 32 -3.17 -11.82 -14.52
C PRO A 32 -2.17 -11.11 -15.43
N HIS A 33 -1.82 -11.76 -16.56
CA HIS A 33 -1.03 -11.15 -17.62
C HIS A 33 -1.97 -10.65 -18.72
N ASN A 34 -1.87 -9.38 -19.11
CA ASN A 34 -2.62 -8.75 -20.21
C ASN A 34 -4.16 -8.82 -20.10
N ASP A 35 -4.71 -9.10 -18.93
CA ASP A 35 -6.16 -9.09 -18.68
C ASP A 35 -6.48 -8.09 -17.55
N ASN A 36 -6.97 -6.90 -17.91
CA ASN A 36 -7.38 -5.87 -16.98
C ASN A 36 -8.79 -6.10 -16.40
N SER A 37 -9.51 -7.12 -16.89
CA SER A 37 -10.85 -7.46 -16.37
C SER A 37 -10.79 -8.23 -15.07
N LEU A 38 -9.64 -8.83 -14.74
CA LEU A 38 -9.44 -9.63 -13.53
C LEU A 38 -8.41 -8.98 -12.63
N LEU A 39 -8.74 -8.88 -11.35
CA LEU A 39 -7.81 -8.43 -10.33
C LEU A 39 -6.79 -9.52 -9.97
N ILE A 40 -7.28 -10.75 -9.77
CA ILE A 40 -6.50 -11.95 -9.42
C ILE A 40 -7.08 -13.13 -10.20
N ILE A 41 -6.26 -14.08 -10.60
CA ILE A 41 -6.71 -15.29 -11.30
C ILE A 41 -7.66 -16.09 -10.41
N ASN A 42 -8.86 -16.36 -10.92
CA ASN A 42 -9.98 -16.99 -10.21
C ASN A 42 -10.51 -18.27 -10.87
N SER A 43 -9.93 -18.68 -12.00
CA SER A 43 -10.32 -19.89 -12.73
C SER A 43 -9.15 -20.45 -13.55
N GLY A 44 -9.25 -21.74 -13.92
CA GLY A 44 -8.25 -22.41 -14.75
C GLY A 44 -8.16 -21.85 -16.17
N MET A 45 -9.27 -21.38 -16.71
CA MET A 45 -9.37 -20.85 -18.08
C MET A 45 -8.79 -19.42 -18.19
N ALA A 46 -8.84 -18.61 -17.14
CA ALA A 46 -8.49 -17.19 -17.19
C ALA A 46 -7.13 -16.93 -17.87
N PRO A 47 -6.03 -17.60 -17.55
CA PRO A 47 -4.75 -17.40 -18.21
C PRO A 47 -4.68 -17.97 -19.64
N LEU A 48 -5.65 -18.78 -20.04
CA LEU A 48 -5.70 -19.44 -21.34
C LEU A 48 -6.69 -18.76 -22.33
N LYS A 49 -7.36 -17.69 -21.91
CA LYS A 49 -8.36 -16.94 -22.70
C LYS A 49 -7.93 -16.64 -24.15
N PRO A 50 -6.68 -16.22 -24.43
CA PRO A 50 -6.22 -15.96 -25.81
C PRO A 50 -6.27 -17.18 -26.74
N TYR A 51 -6.13 -18.39 -26.21
CA TYR A 51 -6.20 -19.63 -26.97
C TYR A 51 -7.66 -19.99 -27.36
N PHE A 52 -8.61 -19.71 -26.46
CA PHE A 52 -10.05 -19.91 -26.71
C PHE A 52 -10.60 -18.99 -27.81
N THR A 53 -10.11 -17.76 -27.84
CA THR A 53 -10.52 -16.74 -28.81
C THR A 53 -9.76 -16.80 -30.13
N GLY A 54 -8.71 -17.62 -30.22
CA GLY A 54 -7.84 -17.70 -31.38
C GLY A 54 -6.89 -16.53 -31.58
N GLN A 55 -6.74 -15.67 -30.55
CA GLN A 55 -5.78 -14.57 -30.55
C GLN A 55 -4.33 -15.07 -30.49
N GLU A 56 -4.12 -16.20 -29.83
CA GLU A 56 -2.82 -16.87 -29.74
C GLU A 56 -2.97 -18.34 -30.11
N ILE A 57 -1.89 -18.91 -30.66
CA ILE A 57 -1.83 -20.35 -30.98
C ILE A 57 -1.38 -21.09 -29.72
N PRO A 58 -2.15 -22.06 -29.18
CA PRO A 58 -1.76 -22.82 -28.02
C PRO A 58 -0.53 -23.70 -28.32
N PRO A 59 0.32 -23.99 -27.33
CA PRO A 59 1.50 -24.86 -27.52
C PRO A 59 1.11 -26.29 -27.94
N ARG A 60 -0.09 -26.71 -27.59
CA ARG A 60 -0.76 -27.94 -28.01
C ARG A 60 -2.27 -27.74 -27.91
N ARG A 61 -3.05 -28.39 -28.80
CA ARG A 61 -4.52 -28.27 -28.78
C ARG A 61 -5.18 -28.89 -27.56
N ARG A 62 -4.46 -29.75 -26.83
CA ARG A 62 -4.86 -30.34 -25.54
C ARG A 62 -3.90 -29.89 -24.46
N VAL A 63 -4.39 -29.25 -23.43
CA VAL A 63 -3.58 -28.77 -22.31
C VAL A 63 -4.24 -29.20 -21.00
N THR A 64 -3.46 -29.48 -19.99
CA THR A 64 -3.93 -29.71 -18.62
C THR A 64 -3.10 -28.94 -17.62
N THR A 65 -3.76 -28.40 -16.59
CA THR A 65 -3.12 -27.64 -15.52
C THR A 65 -3.72 -27.98 -14.16
N CYS A 66 -2.95 -27.71 -13.12
CA CYS A 66 -3.48 -27.49 -11.76
C CYS A 66 -3.25 -26.02 -11.43
N GLN A 67 -4.29 -25.19 -11.62
CA GLN A 67 -4.17 -23.74 -11.54
C GLN A 67 -4.49 -23.23 -10.14
N LYS A 68 -3.58 -22.42 -9.59
CA LYS A 68 -3.81 -21.60 -8.38
C LYS A 68 -4.92 -20.58 -8.65
N CYS A 69 -5.93 -20.53 -7.78
CA CYS A 69 -7.05 -19.62 -7.90
C CYS A 69 -7.34 -18.92 -6.56
N ILE A 70 -7.76 -17.66 -6.64
CA ILE A 70 -8.25 -16.88 -5.50
C ILE A 70 -9.66 -16.36 -5.81
N ARG A 71 -10.61 -16.65 -4.92
CA ARG A 71 -11.97 -16.08 -4.93
C ARG A 71 -12.26 -15.45 -3.57
N THR A 72 -12.68 -14.19 -3.56
CA THR A 72 -12.98 -13.42 -2.34
C THR A 72 -14.46 -13.06 -2.19
N GLY A 73 -15.29 -13.40 -3.17
CA GLY A 73 -16.74 -13.13 -3.10
C GLY A 73 -17.43 -13.79 -1.91
N ASP A 74 -16.94 -14.97 -1.49
CA ASP A 74 -17.53 -15.77 -0.42
C ASP A 74 -16.73 -15.72 0.90
N ILE A 75 -15.92 -14.69 1.10
CA ILE A 75 -15.02 -14.59 2.27
C ILE A 75 -15.76 -14.72 3.61
N GLU A 76 -17.05 -14.32 3.66
CA GLU A 76 -17.89 -14.38 4.85
C GLU A 76 -18.41 -15.79 5.14
N ASN A 77 -18.37 -16.68 4.14
CA ASN A 77 -18.73 -18.10 4.26
C ASN A 77 -17.54 -18.96 4.70
N ILE A 78 -16.31 -18.40 4.66
CA ILE A 78 -15.12 -19.14 5.07
C ILE A 78 -15.18 -19.52 6.54
N GLY A 79 -14.91 -20.79 6.79
CA GLY A 79 -14.97 -21.39 8.13
C GLY A 79 -16.38 -21.81 8.59
N LYS A 80 -17.44 -21.33 7.91
CA LYS A 80 -18.84 -21.64 8.25
C LYS A 80 -19.45 -22.77 7.41
N THR A 81 -18.91 -22.97 6.20
CA THR A 81 -19.34 -24.01 5.26
C THR A 81 -18.24 -25.04 5.04
N ALA A 82 -18.60 -26.25 4.59
CA ALA A 82 -17.67 -27.33 4.36
C ALA A 82 -16.83 -27.21 3.06
N ARG A 83 -17.26 -26.35 2.13
CA ARG A 83 -16.80 -26.35 0.72
C ARG A 83 -16.14 -25.04 0.22
N HIS A 84 -16.20 -23.95 1.01
CA HIS A 84 -15.66 -22.66 0.58
C HIS A 84 -14.24 -22.43 1.09
N GLY A 85 -13.36 -22.03 0.19
CA GLY A 85 -11.98 -21.62 0.46
C GLY A 85 -11.62 -20.42 -0.42
N THR A 86 -10.84 -19.48 0.12
CA THR A 86 -10.37 -18.29 -0.62
C THR A 86 -9.35 -18.70 -1.67
N PHE A 87 -8.32 -19.44 -1.27
CA PHE A 87 -7.38 -20.10 -2.18
C PHE A 87 -7.81 -21.54 -2.41
N PHE A 88 -7.81 -21.96 -3.66
CA PHE A 88 -8.04 -23.35 -4.06
C PHE A 88 -7.26 -23.69 -5.32
N GLU A 89 -7.05 -24.98 -5.51
CA GLU A 89 -6.40 -25.52 -6.69
C GLU A 89 -7.46 -26.04 -7.67
N MET A 90 -7.46 -25.51 -8.90
CA MET A 90 -8.38 -25.95 -9.95
C MET A 90 -7.65 -26.86 -10.92
N LEU A 91 -8.01 -28.14 -10.91
CA LEU A 91 -7.61 -29.12 -11.91
C LEU A 91 -8.43 -28.88 -13.18
N GLY A 92 -7.75 -28.70 -14.32
CA GLY A 92 -8.40 -28.40 -15.58
C GLY A 92 -7.81 -29.15 -16.75
N ASN A 93 -8.66 -29.59 -17.65
CA ASN A 93 -8.29 -30.06 -18.98
C ASN A 93 -9.01 -29.24 -20.05
N PHE A 94 -8.26 -28.84 -21.06
CA PHE A 94 -8.66 -27.87 -22.05
C PHE A 94 -8.47 -28.43 -23.45
N SER A 95 -9.46 -28.15 -24.32
CA SER A 95 -9.40 -28.47 -25.75
C SER A 95 -9.61 -27.22 -26.60
N PHE A 96 -8.69 -26.94 -27.49
CA PHE A 96 -8.76 -25.82 -28.42
C PHE A 96 -9.07 -26.35 -29.82
N GLY A 97 -10.39 -26.61 -30.10
CA GLY A 97 -10.87 -27.14 -31.37
C GLY A 97 -10.37 -28.55 -31.69
N ASP A 98 -10.13 -29.40 -30.71
CA ASP A 98 -9.71 -30.80 -30.92
C ASP A 98 -10.82 -31.77 -30.50
N TYR A 99 -11.09 -31.99 -29.22
CA TYR A 99 -12.21 -32.80 -28.74
C TYR A 99 -13.31 -31.92 -28.09
N PHE A 100 -14.52 -32.53 -27.96
CA PHE A 100 -15.66 -31.80 -27.41
C PHE A 100 -16.40 -32.64 -26.36
N LYS A 101 -17.72 -32.48 -26.17
CA LYS A 101 -18.54 -33.07 -25.13
C LYS A 101 -18.33 -34.56 -24.92
N LYS A 102 -18.25 -35.33 -26.02
CA LYS A 102 -18.17 -36.80 -25.95
C LYS A 102 -16.97 -37.29 -25.17
N GLU A 103 -15.80 -36.78 -25.47
CA GLU A 103 -14.55 -37.15 -24.82
C GLU A 103 -14.46 -36.52 -23.42
N ALA A 104 -14.87 -35.26 -23.25
CA ALA A 104 -14.85 -34.59 -21.96
C ALA A 104 -15.69 -35.36 -20.91
N ILE A 105 -16.93 -35.73 -21.26
CA ILE A 105 -17.82 -36.50 -20.39
C ILE A 105 -17.24 -37.89 -20.10
N ALA A 106 -16.75 -38.58 -21.15
CA ALA A 106 -16.17 -39.92 -20.97
C ALA A 106 -14.95 -39.92 -20.05
N TRP A 107 -14.03 -38.96 -20.21
CA TRP A 107 -12.81 -38.90 -19.41
C TRP A 107 -13.06 -38.39 -17.99
N SER A 108 -14.00 -37.49 -17.79
CA SER A 108 -14.37 -37.08 -16.43
C SER A 108 -14.98 -38.24 -15.62
N TRP A 109 -15.84 -39.03 -16.26
CA TRP A 109 -16.41 -40.23 -15.66
C TRP A 109 -15.36 -41.32 -15.40
N GLU A 110 -14.51 -41.61 -16.38
CA GLU A 110 -13.40 -42.60 -16.26
C GLU A 110 -12.47 -42.20 -15.10
N PHE A 111 -12.08 -40.93 -15.02
CA PHE A 111 -11.16 -40.48 -13.95
C PHE A 111 -11.80 -40.68 -12.59
N LEU A 112 -13.01 -40.20 -12.38
CA LEU A 112 -13.66 -40.29 -11.06
C LEU A 112 -13.94 -41.73 -10.62
N THR A 113 -14.38 -42.58 -11.54
CA THR A 113 -14.86 -43.92 -11.20
C THR A 113 -13.80 -45.00 -11.29
N GLN A 114 -12.85 -44.91 -12.27
CA GLN A 114 -11.88 -45.99 -12.54
C GLN A 114 -10.49 -45.60 -12.00
N VAL A 115 -10.08 -44.37 -12.06
CA VAL A 115 -8.76 -43.92 -11.58
C VAL A 115 -8.80 -43.59 -10.11
N VAL A 116 -9.73 -42.74 -9.69
CA VAL A 116 -9.89 -42.35 -8.27
C VAL A 116 -10.69 -43.39 -7.48
N GLY A 117 -11.64 -44.05 -8.14
CA GLY A 117 -12.43 -45.14 -7.55
C GLY A 117 -13.61 -44.63 -6.69
N LEU A 118 -14.18 -43.46 -7.01
CA LEU A 118 -15.44 -43.02 -6.41
C LEU A 118 -16.58 -43.97 -6.83
N ASP A 119 -17.51 -44.19 -5.89
CA ASP A 119 -18.69 -44.98 -6.13
C ASP A 119 -19.58 -44.33 -7.19
N PRO A 120 -19.80 -44.97 -8.36
CA PRO A 120 -20.66 -44.42 -9.44
C PRO A 120 -22.09 -44.12 -8.97
N ASP A 121 -22.60 -44.85 -7.97
CA ASP A 121 -23.95 -44.68 -7.47
C ASP A 121 -24.13 -43.42 -6.61
N ARG A 122 -23.01 -42.81 -6.20
CA ARG A 122 -22.97 -41.54 -5.47
C ARG A 122 -22.68 -40.33 -6.36
N LEU A 123 -22.51 -40.53 -7.68
CA LEU A 123 -22.23 -39.46 -8.64
C LEU A 123 -23.50 -39.11 -9.45
N TYR A 124 -23.82 -37.82 -9.49
CA TYR A 124 -25.02 -37.27 -10.10
C TYR A 124 -24.64 -36.14 -11.07
N PRO A 125 -24.72 -36.36 -12.40
CA PRO A 125 -24.47 -35.30 -13.36
C PRO A 125 -25.66 -34.35 -13.50
N SER A 126 -25.38 -33.09 -13.79
CA SER A 126 -26.33 -32.11 -14.30
C SER A 126 -25.94 -31.63 -15.70
N VAL A 127 -26.92 -31.11 -16.43
CA VAL A 127 -26.75 -30.53 -17.77
C VAL A 127 -27.60 -29.29 -17.92
N TYR A 128 -27.21 -28.39 -18.82
CA TYR A 128 -28.06 -27.27 -19.22
C TYR A 128 -29.38 -27.77 -19.80
N GLU A 129 -30.48 -27.12 -19.44
CA GLU A 129 -31.85 -27.59 -19.75
C GLU A 129 -32.08 -27.87 -21.22
N ASP A 130 -31.48 -27.11 -22.14
CA ASP A 130 -31.59 -27.26 -23.61
C ASP A 130 -30.46 -28.11 -24.22
N ASP A 131 -29.55 -28.69 -23.39
CA ASP A 131 -28.43 -29.51 -23.92
C ASP A 131 -28.77 -31.00 -23.94
N ASP A 132 -29.63 -31.40 -24.90
CA ASP A 132 -30.00 -32.79 -25.11
C ASP A 132 -28.79 -33.66 -25.48
N GLU A 133 -27.79 -33.13 -26.17
CA GLU A 133 -26.59 -33.87 -26.54
C GLU A 133 -25.81 -34.34 -25.29
N ALA A 134 -25.57 -33.42 -24.32
CA ALA A 134 -24.91 -33.78 -23.08
C ALA A 134 -25.73 -34.78 -22.28
N PHE A 135 -27.05 -34.60 -22.20
CA PHE A 135 -27.94 -35.54 -21.55
C PHE A 135 -27.85 -36.95 -22.14
N GLU A 136 -27.88 -37.07 -23.46
CA GLU A 136 -27.76 -38.35 -24.15
C GLU A 136 -26.40 -39.02 -23.97
N LEU A 137 -25.31 -38.24 -23.92
CA LEU A 137 -23.98 -38.75 -23.65
C LEU A 137 -23.89 -39.33 -22.21
N TRP A 138 -24.47 -38.69 -21.22
CA TRP A 138 -24.54 -39.25 -19.87
C TRP A 138 -25.40 -40.51 -19.81
N ASN A 139 -26.60 -40.48 -20.41
CA ASN A 139 -27.55 -41.56 -20.33
C ASN A 139 -27.12 -42.78 -21.17
N LYS A 140 -26.79 -42.56 -22.46
CA LYS A 140 -26.53 -43.68 -23.42
C LYS A 140 -25.08 -44.12 -23.42
N GLN A 141 -24.11 -43.19 -23.27
CA GLN A 141 -22.69 -43.52 -23.36
C GLN A 141 -22.13 -43.96 -22.00
N GLN A 142 -22.48 -43.24 -20.95
CA GLN A 142 -22.02 -43.60 -19.59
C GLN A 142 -22.99 -44.55 -18.86
N GLY A 143 -24.19 -44.77 -19.39
CA GLY A 143 -25.16 -45.68 -18.81
C GLY A 143 -25.83 -45.18 -17.54
N ILE A 144 -25.84 -43.90 -17.29
CA ILE A 144 -26.47 -43.30 -16.11
C ILE A 144 -27.97 -43.23 -16.31
N PRO A 145 -28.80 -43.75 -15.36
CA PRO A 145 -30.25 -43.66 -15.44
C PRO A 145 -30.74 -42.21 -15.60
N ALA A 146 -31.75 -41.98 -16.42
CA ALA A 146 -32.28 -40.65 -16.75
C ALA A 146 -32.71 -39.85 -15.50
N GLU A 147 -33.25 -40.53 -14.47
CA GLU A 147 -33.68 -39.98 -13.20
C GLU A 147 -32.52 -39.50 -12.31
N ARG A 148 -31.28 -39.84 -12.67
CA ARG A 148 -30.08 -39.40 -11.98
C ARG A 148 -29.34 -38.25 -12.70
N ILE A 149 -29.88 -37.81 -13.86
CA ILE A 149 -29.31 -36.69 -14.64
C ILE A 149 -30.26 -35.49 -14.45
N PHE A 150 -29.75 -34.42 -13.88
CA PHE A 150 -30.53 -33.23 -13.55
C PHE A 150 -30.40 -32.17 -14.64
N ARG A 151 -31.48 -31.41 -14.88
CA ARG A 151 -31.50 -30.32 -15.85
C ARG A 151 -31.71 -29.03 -15.12
N PHE A 152 -30.77 -28.09 -15.28
CA PHE A 152 -30.81 -26.77 -14.66
C PHE A 152 -30.75 -25.66 -15.71
N GLY A 153 -31.26 -24.49 -15.34
CA GLY A 153 -31.28 -23.32 -16.18
C GLY A 153 -29.92 -22.65 -16.31
N LYS A 154 -29.97 -21.45 -16.85
CA LYS A 154 -28.77 -20.67 -17.17
C LYS A 154 -27.98 -20.27 -15.89
N GLU A 155 -28.65 -20.14 -14.76
CA GLU A 155 -28.02 -19.76 -13.51
C GLU A 155 -27.02 -20.82 -13.00
N ASP A 156 -27.30 -22.10 -13.24
CA ASP A 156 -26.52 -23.22 -12.71
C ASP A 156 -25.67 -23.91 -13.79
N ASN A 157 -26.24 -24.18 -15.00
CA ASN A 157 -25.55 -24.97 -16.04
C ASN A 157 -25.22 -24.18 -17.30
N PHE A 158 -24.94 -22.89 -17.20
CA PHE A 158 -24.36 -22.10 -18.28
C PHE A 158 -23.23 -21.21 -17.71
N TRP A 159 -22.01 -21.48 -18.11
CA TRP A 159 -20.87 -20.74 -17.58
C TRP A 159 -20.56 -19.51 -18.43
N GLU A 160 -20.52 -18.33 -17.79
CA GLU A 160 -20.11 -17.07 -18.37
C GLU A 160 -19.46 -16.19 -17.29
N HIS A 161 -18.46 -15.40 -17.67
CA HIS A 161 -17.81 -14.46 -16.78
C HIS A 161 -17.45 -13.18 -17.52
N GLY A 162 -18.29 -12.15 -17.35
CA GLY A 162 -18.12 -10.88 -18.06
C GLY A 162 -18.17 -11.03 -19.57
N SER A 163 -17.17 -10.50 -20.28
CA SER A 163 -17.00 -10.70 -21.74
C SER A 163 -16.02 -11.81 -22.04
N GLY A 164 -16.30 -12.58 -23.11
CA GLY A 164 -15.39 -13.64 -23.57
C GLY A 164 -16.06 -14.98 -23.81
N PRO A 165 -15.27 -16.07 -23.91
CA PRO A 165 -15.75 -17.43 -24.16
C PRO A 165 -16.73 -17.89 -23.10
N CYS A 166 -17.86 -18.50 -23.53
CA CYS A 166 -18.90 -19.00 -22.66
C CYS A 166 -19.65 -20.15 -23.31
N GLY A 167 -20.51 -20.84 -22.54
CA GLY A 167 -21.34 -21.90 -23.08
C GLY A 167 -22.04 -22.72 -22.02
N PRO A 168 -22.92 -23.66 -22.43
CA PRO A 168 -23.55 -24.60 -21.52
C PRO A 168 -22.50 -25.44 -20.78
N CYS A 169 -22.82 -25.89 -19.58
CA CYS A 169 -21.92 -26.77 -18.85
C CYS A 169 -22.65 -27.98 -18.27
N SER A 170 -21.85 -28.94 -17.87
CA SER A 170 -22.32 -30.16 -17.20
C SER A 170 -21.49 -30.39 -15.94
N GLU A 171 -22.12 -30.37 -14.79
CA GLU A 171 -21.50 -30.56 -13.50
C GLU A 171 -21.67 -31.98 -13.00
N ILE A 172 -20.73 -32.47 -12.21
CA ILE A 172 -20.78 -33.75 -11.53
C ILE A 172 -20.80 -33.51 -10.03
N TYR A 173 -21.90 -33.92 -9.40
CA TYR A 173 -22.09 -33.82 -7.96
C TYR A 173 -21.81 -35.16 -7.28
N TYR A 174 -21.21 -35.11 -6.09
CA TYR A 174 -20.99 -36.27 -5.23
C TYR A 174 -21.93 -36.24 -4.04
N ASP A 175 -22.76 -37.28 -3.85
CA ASP A 175 -23.61 -37.41 -2.66
C ASP A 175 -22.78 -37.87 -1.46
N ARG A 176 -22.56 -36.99 -0.52
CA ARG A 176 -21.81 -37.20 0.74
C ARG A 176 -22.64 -37.98 1.78
N GLY A 177 -23.94 -38.17 1.53
CA GLY A 177 -24.86 -38.86 2.40
C GLY A 177 -25.78 -37.92 3.21
N GLU A 178 -26.83 -38.53 3.76
CA GLU A 178 -27.92 -37.79 4.43
C GLU A 178 -27.45 -36.95 5.63
N LYS A 179 -26.39 -37.35 6.31
CA LYS A 179 -25.84 -36.61 7.46
C LYS A 179 -25.44 -35.17 7.14
N TYR A 180 -25.13 -34.88 5.87
CA TYR A 180 -24.76 -33.56 5.39
C TYR A 180 -25.92 -32.78 4.74
N GLY A 181 -27.12 -33.38 4.70
CA GLY A 181 -28.28 -32.77 4.12
C GLY A 181 -28.92 -31.72 5.03
N CYS A 182 -29.73 -30.84 4.45
CA CYS A 182 -30.46 -29.80 5.19
C CYS A 182 -31.60 -30.32 6.03
N GLY A 183 -31.92 -31.62 6.01
CA GLY A 183 -33.03 -32.23 6.71
C GLY A 183 -34.43 -31.83 6.18
N LYS A 184 -34.52 -31.07 5.09
CA LYS A 184 -35.80 -30.65 4.50
C LYS A 184 -36.32 -31.73 3.53
N PRO A 185 -37.63 -31.94 3.44
CA PRO A 185 -38.19 -32.78 2.39
C PRO A 185 -37.86 -32.21 1.01
N GLY A 186 -37.38 -33.08 0.10
CA GLY A 186 -36.96 -32.65 -1.25
C GLY A 186 -35.50 -32.22 -1.39
N CYS A 187 -34.64 -32.47 -0.41
CA CYS A 187 -33.20 -32.30 -0.54
C CYS A 187 -32.67 -33.17 -1.71
N THR A 188 -32.15 -32.51 -2.75
CA THR A 188 -31.70 -33.13 -3.99
C THR A 188 -30.50 -32.37 -4.56
N VAL A 189 -29.95 -32.78 -5.69
CA VAL A 189 -28.91 -32.06 -6.44
C VAL A 189 -29.41 -30.64 -6.73
N GLY A 190 -28.57 -29.62 -6.55
CA GLY A 190 -28.93 -28.21 -6.63
C GLY A 190 -29.40 -27.60 -5.30
N CYS A 191 -29.47 -28.38 -4.20
CA CYS A 191 -29.69 -27.82 -2.87
C CYS A 191 -28.41 -27.17 -2.32
N ASP A 192 -28.54 -25.99 -1.68
CA ASP A 192 -27.42 -25.26 -1.08
C ASP A 192 -26.74 -25.93 0.12
N CYS A 193 -27.24 -27.09 0.56
CA CYS A 193 -26.61 -27.84 1.65
C CYS A 193 -25.36 -28.60 1.19
N ASP A 194 -24.61 -29.13 2.17
CA ASP A 194 -23.34 -29.80 1.90
C ASP A 194 -23.46 -31.28 1.50
N ARG A 195 -24.71 -31.79 1.24
CA ARG A 195 -24.94 -33.19 0.84
C ARG A 195 -24.45 -33.46 -0.59
N TYR A 196 -24.94 -32.71 -1.58
CA TYR A 196 -24.58 -32.85 -2.97
C TYR A 196 -23.52 -31.81 -3.32
N MET A 197 -22.27 -32.21 -3.22
CA MET A 197 -21.14 -31.32 -3.46
C MET A 197 -20.71 -31.41 -4.93
N GLU A 198 -20.73 -30.28 -5.65
CA GLU A 198 -20.13 -30.20 -6.98
C GLU A 198 -18.63 -30.49 -6.88
N VAL A 199 -18.15 -31.49 -7.61
CA VAL A 199 -16.75 -31.88 -7.67
C VAL A 199 -16.09 -31.52 -8.98
N TRP A 200 -16.81 -31.52 -10.12
CA TRP A 200 -16.27 -31.23 -11.44
C TRP A 200 -17.27 -30.52 -12.32
N ASN A 201 -16.86 -29.45 -13.00
CA ASN A 201 -17.64 -28.75 -14.01
C ASN A 201 -16.98 -28.90 -15.39
N ASN A 202 -17.73 -29.39 -16.39
CA ASN A 202 -17.32 -29.47 -17.80
C ASN A 202 -18.04 -28.36 -18.57
N VAL A 203 -17.32 -27.33 -18.99
CA VAL A 203 -17.86 -26.22 -19.78
C VAL A 203 -17.61 -26.44 -21.24
N PHE A 204 -18.69 -26.37 -22.03
CA PHE A 204 -18.69 -26.54 -23.50
C PHE A 204 -18.65 -25.15 -24.15
N SER A 205 -17.44 -24.53 -24.15
CA SER A 205 -17.26 -23.17 -24.66
C SER A 205 -17.44 -23.11 -26.17
N GLN A 206 -18.56 -22.59 -26.60
CA GLN A 206 -18.92 -22.48 -28.02
C GLN A 206 -19.37 -21.08 -28.42
N PHE A 207 -19.63 -20.18 -27.44
CA PHE A 207 -20.05 -18.80 -27.67
C PHE A 207 -19.03 -17.81 -27.13
N ASN A 208 -19.09 -16.60 -27.69
CA ASN A 208 -18.39 -15.42 -27.17
C ASN A 208 -19.44 -14.38 -26.71
N ASN A 209 -19.42 -14.01 -25.46
CA ASN A 209 -20.26 -12.95 -24.89
C ASN A 209 -19.54 -11.60 -25.02
N ASP A 210 -20.24 -10.58 -25.56
CA ASP A 210 -19.72 -9.20 -25.69
C ASP A 210 -19.74 -8.40 -24.35
N GLY A 211 -20.26 -8.99 -23.29
CA GLY A 211 -20.44 -8.34 -21.98
C GLY A 211 -21.77 -7.57 -21.85
N HIS A 212 -22.59 -7.55 -22.92
CA HIS A 212 -23.90 -6.91 -22.95
C HIS A 212 -25.05 -7.92 -23.17
N GLY A 213 -24.73 -9.21 -23.06
CA GLY A 213 -25.69 -10.29 -23.22
C GLY A 213 -25.94 -10.73 -24.67
N HIS A 214 -25.08 -10.30 -25.62
CA HIS A 214 -25.13 -10.81 -26.99
C HIS A 214 -24.06 -11.90 -27.17
N TYR A 215 -24.49 -13.02 -27.74
CA TYR A 215 -23.66 -14.21 -27.96
C TYR A 215 -23.40 -14.39 -29.43
N THR A 216 -22.14 -14.62 -29.79
CA THR A 216 -21.74 -15.01 -31.15
C THR A 216 -20.99 -16.34 -31.07
N ASP A 217 -21.06 -17.16 -32.11
CA ASP A 217 -20.32 -18.42 -32.14
C ASP A 217 -18.80 -18.16 -32.11
N LEU A 218 -18.07 -18.97 -31.33
CA LEU A 218 -16.61 -19.00 -31.39
C LEU A 218 -16.14 -19.62 -32.71
N ILE A 219 -14.95 -19.24 -33.18
CA ILE A 219 -14.33 -19.79 -34.41
C ILE A 219 -14.20 -21.32 -34.33
N GLN A 220 -14.07 -21.85 -33.11
CA GLN A 220 -13.94 -23.28 -32.83
C GLN A 220 -14.66 -23.61 -31.52
N LYS A 221 -15.15 -24.84 -31.39
CA LYS A 221 -15.69 -25.37 -30.15
C LYS A 221 -14.56 -25.80 -29.24
N ASN A 222 -14.62 -25.38 -27.97
CA ASN A 222 -13.56 -25.64 -27.00
C ASN A 222 -14.11 -26.36 -25.77
N ILE A 223 -13.23 -27.03 -25.04
CA ILE A 223 -13.53 -27.57 -23.73
C ILE A 223 -12.73 -26.78 -22.70
N ASP A 224 -13.43 -26.34 -21.66
CA ASP A 224 -12.91 -25.81 -20.41
C ASP A 224 -13.45 -26.64 -19.28
N THR A 225 -12.61 -27.19 -18.42
CA THR A 225 -13.09 -27.90 -17.25
C THR A 225 -12.45 -27.37 -15.97
N GLY A 226 -13.19 -27.41 -14.88
CA GLY A 226 -12.72 -27.05 -13.57
C GLY A 226 -13.17 -28.05 -12.49
N MET A 227 -12.20 -28.68 -11.83
CA MET A 227 -12.41 -29.56 -10.70
C MET A 227 -11.63 -29.03 -9.51
N GLY A 228 -12.33 -28.67 -8.42
CA GLY A 228 -11.67 -28.25 -7.17
C GLY A 228 -10.91 -29.42 -6.54
N LEU A 229 -9.58 -29.32 -6.45
CA LEU A 229 -8.74 -30.39 -5.88
C LEU A 229 -9.11 -30.67 -4.43
N GLU A 230 -9.37 -29.67 -3.63
CA GLU A 230 -9.76 -29.81 -2.23
C GLU A 230 -11.14 -30.48 -2.09
N ARG A 231 -12.10 -30.15 -2.98
CA ARG A 231 -13.43 -30.80 -3.00
C ARG A 231 -13.33 -32.27 -3.40
N LEU A 232 -12.49 -32.57 -4.41
CA LEU A 232 -12.20 -33.95 -4.77
C LEU A 232 -11.58 -34.73 -3.59
N ALA A 233 -10.63 -34.11 -2.90
CA ALA A 233 -9.99 -34.71 -1.73
C ALA A 233 -11.00 -34.97 -0.58
N VAL A 234 -11.97 -34.07 -0.34
CA VAL A 234 -13.07 -34.28 0.61
C VAL A 234 -13.84 -35.55 0.26
N ALA A 235 -14.20 -35.74 -1.01
CA ALA A 235 -14.93 -36.93 -1.45
C ALA A 235 -14.11 -38.23 -1.31
N VAL A 236 -12.80 -38.18 -1.61
CA VAL A 236 -11.89 -39.35 -1.59
C VAL A 236 -11.46 -39.74 -0.17
N GLN A 237 -11.17 -38.75 0.67
CA GLN A 237 -10.74 -38.97 2.05
C GLN A 237 -11.93 -39.21 2.99
N ASP A 238 -13.17 -38.97 2.52
CA ASP A 238 -14.42 -39.09 3.28
C ASP A 238 -14.37 -38.31 4.60
N VAL A 239 -14.07 -36.99 4.47
CA VAL A 239 -13.92 -36.05 5.58
C VAL A 239 -15.03 -34.98 5.55
N ASP A 240 -15.21 -34.27 6.67
CA ASP A 240 -16.37 -33.39 6.88
C ASP A 240 -16.26 -32.07 6.11
N SER A 241 -15.04 -31.56 5.88
CA SER A 241 -14.84 -30.30 5.18
C SER A 241 -13.50 -30.26 4.43
N ILE A 242 -13.30 -29.23 3.60
CA ILE A 242 -11.99 -29.00 2.96
C ILE A 242 -10.88 -28.77 3.99
N PHE A 243 -11.20 -28.29 5.20
CA PHE A 243 -10.26 -28.08 6.28
C PHE A 243 -9.78 -29.37 6.96
N ASP A 244 -10.46 -30.48 6.68
CA ASP A 244 -10.13 -31.80 7.20
C ASP A 244 -9.32 -32.66 6.22
N VAL A 245 -9.08 -32.18 4.97
CA VAL A 245 -8.19 -32.89 4.03
C VAL A 245 -6.75 -32.82 4.50
N ASP A 246 -5.97 -33.83 4.20
CA ASP A 246 -4.62 -34.07 4.73
C ASP A 246 -3.72 -32.82 4.80
N THR A 247 -3.62 -32.04 3.72
CA THR A 247 -2.75 -30.84 3.66
C THR A 247 -3.27 -29.67 4.50
N LEU A 248 -4.61 -29.46 4.52
CA LEU A 248 -5.21 -28.38 5.31
C LEU A 248 -5.35 -28.81 6.79
N ARG A 249 -5.59 -30.13 7.04
CA ARG A 249 -5.66 -30.66 8.40
C ARG A 249 -4.35 -30.48 9.16
N ALA A 250 -3.22 -30.69 8.51
CA ALA A 250 -1.92 -30.41 9.10
C ALA A 250 -1.76 -28.94 9.54
N LEU A 251 -2.38 -28.01 8.79
CA LEU A 251 -2.36 -26.59 9.13
C LEU A 251 -3.38 -26.25 10.22
N THR A 252 -4.62 -26.77 10.17
CA THR A 252 -5.63 -26.56 11.24
C THR A 252 -5.17 -27.10 12.58
N ASP A 253 -4.53 -28.28 12.59
CA ASP A 253 -3.97 -28.85 13.81
C ASP A 253 -2.87 -27.95 14.38
N HIS A 254 -1.98 -27.41 13.52
CA HIS A 254 -0.93 -26.50 13.96
C HIS A 254 -1.47 -25.16 14.46
N VAL A 255 -2.54 -24.61 13.85
CA VAL A 255 -3.25 -23.44 14.39
C VAL A 255 -3.78 -23.76 15.79
N GLY A 256 -4.38 -24.96 15.98
CA GLY A 256 -4.87 -25.42 17.28
C GLY A 256 -3.75 -25.52 18.33
N GLU A 257 -2.58 -26.05 17.96
CA GLU A 257 -1.41 -26.11 18.84
C GLU A 257 -0.97 -24.73 19.31
N VAL A 258 -0.84 -23.78 18.37
CA VAL A 258 -0.45 -22.40 18.67
C VAL A 258 -1.50 -21.67 19.53
N ALA A 259 -2.78 -21.97 19.30
CA ALA A 259 -3.91 -21.40 20.04
C ALA A 259 -4.23 -22.11 21.37
N HIS A 260 -3.54 -23.20 21.69
CA HIS A 260 -3.88 -24.09 22.81
C HIS A 260 -5.36 -24.52 22.77
N ALA A 261 -5.89 -24.79 21.58
CA ALA A 261 -7.26 -25.22 21.31
C ALA A 261 -7.27 -26.53 20.52
N VAL A 262 -8.24 -27.39 20.79
CA VAL A 262 -8.41 -28.64 20.05
C VAL A 262 -9.46 -28.43 18.97
N TYR A 263 -9.11 -28.68 17.73
CA TYR A 263 -10.03 -28.56 16.60
C TYR A 263 -11.14 -29.65 16.71
N HIS A 264 -12.40 -29.28 16.46
CA HIS A 264 -13.63 -30.05 16.65
C HIS A 264 -14.16 -30.15 18.09
N GLU A 265 -13.63 -29.38 19.05
CA GLU A 265 -14.17 -29.34 20.41
C GLU A 265 -15.12 -28.15 20.65
N ASP A 266 -14.90 -27.00 19.94
CA ASP A 266 -15.69 -25.78 20.10
C ASP A 266 -15.93 -25.14 18.73
N GLU A 267 -17.15 -25.15 18.24
CA GLU A 267 -17.52 -24.66 16.92
C GLU A 267 -17.12 -23.18 16.68
N LYS A 268 -17.19 -22.34 17.71
CA LYS A 268 -16.76 -20.92 17.58
C LYS A 268 -15.25 -20.80 17.39
N LYS A 269 -14.48 -21.61 18.11
CA LYS A 269 -13.03 -21.69 17.94
C LYS A 269 -12.68 -22.31 16.60
N ASP A 270 -13.41 -23.34 16.17
CA ASP A 270 -13.22 -24.00 14.89
C ASP A 270 -13.39 -23.05 13.71
N VAL A 271 -14.39 -22.16 13.74
CA VAL A 271 -14.56 -21.12 12.73
C VAL A 271 -13.30 -20.24 12.64
N SER A 272 -12.76 -19.79 13.77
CA SER A 272 -11.54 -18.99 13.80
C SER A 272 -10.32 -19.76 13.30
N ILE A 273 -10.17 -21.02 13.67
CA ILE A 273 -9.09 -21.91 13.20
C ILE A 273 -9.16 -22.08 11.68
N ARG A 274 -10.35 -22.32 11.11
CA ARG A 274 -10.58 -22.47 9.67
C ARG A 274 -10.26 -21.18 8.91
N ILE A 275 -10.69 -20.01 9.43
CA ILE A 275 -10.41 -18.70 8.83
C ILE A 275 -8.89 -18.45 8.80
N ILE A 276 -8.18 -18.69 9.90
CA ILE A 276 -6.72 -18.55 9.95
C ILE A 276 -6.06 -19.48 8.92
N THR A 277 -6.49 -20.74 8.88
CA THR A 277 -5.97 -21.75 7.94
C THR A 277 -6.14 -21.33 6.48
N ASP A 278 -7.35 -20.92 6.10
CA ASP A 278 -7.66 -20.47 4.74
C ASP A 278 -6.84 -19.25 4.35
N HIS A 279 -6.82 -18.25 5.22
CA HIS A 279 -6.22 -16.96 4.89
C HIS A 279 -4.71 -17.03 4.86
N ILE A 280 -4.06 -17.76 5.76
CA ILE A 280 -2.59 -17.87 5.72
C ILE A 280 -2.12 -18.69 4.52
N ARG A 281 -2.89 -19.72 4.09
CA ARG A 281 -2.63 -20.41 2.84
C ARG A 281 -2.72 -19.46 1.66
N SER A 282 -3.80 -18.69 1.56
CA SER A 282 -4.02 -17.69 0.51
C SER A 282 -2.89 -16.66 0.44
N VAL A 283 -2.54 -16.06 1.58
CA VAL A 283 -1.48 -15.05 1.71
C VAL A 283 -0.12 -15.60 1.28
N THR A 284 0.21 -16.83 1.69
CA THR A 284 1.48 -17.49 1.36
C THR A 284 1.66 -17.62 -0.16
N PHE A 285 0.63 -18.10 -0.87
CA PHE A 285 0.65 -18.22 -2.32
C PHE A 285 0.64 -16.86 -3.04
N MET A 286 -0.14 -15.89 -2.55
CA MET A 286 -0.16 -14.54 -3.12
C MET A 286 1.22 -13.86 -3.06
N ILE A 287 1.92 -13.96 -1.92
CA ILE A 287 3.27 -13.39 -1.77
C ILE A 287 4.27 -14.13 -2.67
N SER A 288 4.17 -15.45 -2.77
CA SER A 288 5.02 -16.25 -3.66
C SER A 288 4.90 -15.80 -5.13
N ASP A 289 3.72 -15.37 -5.54
CA ASP A 289 3.44 -14.87 -6.90
C ASP A 289 3.73 -13.37 -7.06
N GLY A 290 4.36 -12.71 -6.04
CA GLY A 290 4.84 -11.33 -6.12
C GLY A 290 3.83 -10.28 -5.66
N ILE A 291 2.67 -10.67 -5.12
CA ILE A 291 1.69 -9.72 -4.56
C ILE A 291 2.19 -9.24 -3.20
N MET A 292 2.33 -7.92 -3.03
CA MET A 292 2.76 -7.30 -1.78
C MET A 292 1.62 -6.56 -1.09
N PRO A 293 1.61 -6.47 0.26
CA PRO A 293 0.57 -5.74 0.99
C PRO A 293 0.51 -4.27 0.55
N SER A 294 -0.67 -3.79 0.16
CA SER A 294 -0.91 -2.40 -0.22
C SER A 294 -2.29 -1.91 0.19
N ASN A 295 -2.60 -0.63 -0.03
CA ASN A 295 -3.91 -0.06 0.28
C ASN A 295 -4.94 -0.22 -0.84
N GLU A 296 -4.53 -0.65 -2.02
CA GLU A 296 -5.39 -0.76 -3.20
C GLU A 296 -5.08 -2.04 -3.99
N GLY A 297 -6.03 -2.46 -4.83
CA GLY A 297 -5.86 -3.55 -5.76
C GLY A 297 -5.56 -4.90 -5.08
N ARG A 298 -4.68 -5.69 -5.69
CA ARG A 298 -4.32 -7.05 -5.24
C ARG A 298 -3.71 -7.06 -3.85
N GLY A 299 -2.87 -6.08 -3.56
CA GLY A 299 -2.20 -5.98 -2.27
C GLY A 299 -3.16 -5.65 -1.13
N TYR A 300 -4.28 -4.96 -1.42
CA TYR A 300 -5.36 -4.76 -0.44
C TYR A 300 -6.04 -6.09 -0.09
N VAL A 301 -6.32 -6.94 -1.09
CA VAL A 301 -6.89 -8.28 -0.85
C VAL A 301 -5.98 -9.09 0.07
N LEU A 302 -4.67 -9.14 -0.24
CA LEU A 302 -3.69 -9.82 0.61
C LEU A 302 -3.69 -9.27 2.04
N ARG A 303 -3.64 -7.95 2.19
CA ARG A 303 -3.65 -7.28 3.49
C ARG A 303 -4.93 -7.57 4.27
N ARG A 304 -6.09 -7.57 3.63
CA ARG A 304 -7.37 -7.92 4.23
C ARG A 304 -7.35 -9.33 4.81
N LEU A 305 -6.91 -10.31 4.03
CA LEU A 305 -6.83 -11.71 4.47
C LEU A 305 -5.87 -11.88 5.65
N LEU A 306 -4.67 -11.30 5.56
CA LEU A 306 -3.66 -11.39 6.63
C LEU A 306 -4.17 -10.77 7.94
N ARG A 307 -4.76 -9.58 7.87
CA ARG A 307 -5.28 -8.87 9.05
C ARG A 307 -6.48 -9.58 9.67
N ARG A 308 -7.33 -10.19 8.84
CA ARG A 308 -8.45 -11.00 9.33
C ARG A 308 -7.94 -12.26 10.05
N ALA A 309 -6.92 -12.93 9.51
CA ALA A 309 -6.27 -14.05 10.19
C ALA A 309 -5.64 -13.62 11.53
N ALA A 310 -4.92 -12.50 11.57
CA ALA A 310 -4.34 -11.96 12.81
C ALA A 310 -5.39 -11.64 13.88
N ARG A 311 -6.54 -11.03 13.47
CA ARG A 311 -7.67 -10.80 14.38
C ARG A 311 -8.22 -12.10 14.97
N HIS A 312 -8.44 -13.13 14.13
CA HIS A 312 -8.94 -14.41 14.62
C HIS A 312 -7.93 -15.12 15.55
N GLY A 313 -6.63 -14.87 15.36
CA GLY A 313 -5.62 -15.28 16.33
C GLY A 313 -5.83 -14.61 17.70
N ARG A 314 -6.13 -13.30 17.73
CA ARG A 314 -6.47 -12.61 18.98
C ARG A 314 -7.74 -13.15 19.64
N ILE A 315 -8.77 -13.49 18.85
CA ILE A 315 -10.01 -14.12 19.36
C ILE A 315 -9.70 -15.47 20.02
N LEU A 316 -8.75 -16.23 19.46
CA LEU A 316 -8.29 -17.49 20.03
C LEU A 316 -7.32 -17.33 21.22
N GLY A 317 -6.92 -16.09 21.55
CA GLY A 317 -5.99 -15.80 22.65
C GLY A 317 -4.52 -15.97 22.30
N ILE A 318 -4.16 -15.96 21.00
CA ILE A 318 -2.77 -16.02 20.56
C ILE A 318 -2.13 -14.63 20.72
N ASP A 319 -1.07 -14.55 21.49
CA ASP A 319 -0.27 -13.35 21.68
C ASP A 319 0.96 -13.33 20.76
N GLY A 320 1.31 -12.14 20.24
CA GLY A 320 2.51 -11.94 19.44
C GLY A 320 2.35 -12.28 17.95
N LEU A 321 3.45 -12.63 17.30
CA LEU A 321 3.51 -12.99 15.89
C LEU A 321 3.43 -14.51 15.75
N PHE A 322 2.52 -15.00 14.92
CA PHE A 322 2.31 -16.44 14.73
C PHE A 322 2.07 -16.84 13.27
N LEU A 323 1.63 -15.93 12.43
CA LEU A 323 1.24 -16.24 11.04
C LEU A 323 2.42 -16.76 10.20
N SER A 324 3.63 -16.27 10.45
CA SER A 324 4.82 -16.76 9.74
C SER A 324 5.18 -18.21 10.10
N GLU A 325 4.89 -18.67 11.32
CA GLU A 325 5.07 -20.09 11.68
C GLU A 325 4.09 -20.98 10.92
N LEU A 326 2.84 -20.55 10.82
CA LEU A 326 1.82 -21.25 10.06
C LEU A 326 2.16 -21.32 8.56
N ALA A 327 2.71 -20.23 8.00
CA ALA A 327 3.16 -20.20 6.60
C ALA A 327 4.25 -21.25 6.30
N LYS A 328 5.08 -21.63 7.28
CA LYS A 328 6.05 -22.73 7.13
C LYS A 328 5.36 -24.08 6.87
N VAL A 329 4.22 -24.31 7.51
CA VAL A 329 3.43 -25.53 7.30
C VAL A 329 2.81 -25.52 5.90
N VAL A 330 2.27 -24.37 5.45
CA VAL A 330 1.75 -24.23 4.07
C VAL A 330 2.84 -24.55 3.04
N ILE A 331 4.05 -24.01 3.22
CA ILE A 331 5.18 -24.25 2.33
C ILE A 331 5.55 -25.74 2.34
N ALA A 332 5.67 -26.35 3.53
CA ALA A 332 6.05 -27.74 3.68
C ALA A 332 5.06 -28.72 3.02
N THR A 333 3.75 -28.47 3.13
CA THR A 333 2.69 -29.32 2.57
C THR A 333 2.46 -29.11 1.08
N SER A 334 2.87 -27.94 0.52
CA SER A 334 2.54 -27.54 -0.87
C SER A 334 3.76 -27.54 -1.83
N LYS A 335 5.00 -27.60 -1.33
CA LYS A 335 6.23 -27.49 -2.14
C LYS A 335 6.38 -28.55 -3.24
N ASP A 336 5.75 -29.71 -3.10
CA ASP A 336 5.81 -30.77 -4.10
C ASP A 336 5.08 -30.36 -5.40
N GLY A 337 4.00 -29.61 -5.28
CA GLY A 337 3.28 -29.04 -6.40
C GLY A 337 3.82 -27.67 -6.84
N TYR A 338 4.41 -26.92 -5.90
CA TYR A 338 4.82 -25.53 -6.06
C TYR A 338 6.20 -25.27 -5.43
N PRO A 339 7.29 -25.74 -6.07
CA PRO A 339 8.64 -25.62 -5.52
C PRO A 339 9.10 -24.19 -5.28
N GLU A 340 8.52 -23.21 -6.01
CA GLU A 340 8.78 -21.79 -5.82
C GLU A 340 8.46 -21.29 -4.40
N LEU A 341 7.60 -21.97 -3.65
CA LEU A 341 7.32 -21.65 -2.25
C LEU A 341 8.55 -21.84 -1.36
N GLU A 342 9.29 -22.93 -1.54
CA GLU A 342 10.53 -23.17 -0.81
C GLU A 342 11.66 -22.23 -1.25
N GLU A 343 11.76 -21.95 -2.56
CA GLU A 343 12.74 -21.00 -3.11
C GLU A 343 12.58 -19.58 -2.55
N LYS A 344 11.33 -19.15 -2.31
CA LYS A 344 10.97 -17.80 -1.82
C LYS A 344 10.63 -17.74 -0.35
N LYS A 345 10.87 -18.83 0.40
CA LYS A 345 10.44 -19.01 1.79
C LYS A 345 10.82 -17.85 2.70
N GLU A 346 12.09 -17.45 2.71
CA GLU A 346 12.56 -16.37 3.58
C GLU A 346 11.84 -15.04 3.31
N MET A 347 11.60 -14.70 2.05
CA MET A 347 10.86 -13.52 1.65
C MET A 347 9.39 -13.61 2.11
N ILE A 348 8.73 -14.75 1.88
CA ILE A 348 7.33 -14.96 2.27
C ILE A 348 7.16 -14.76 3.78
N LEU A 349 7.99 -15.43 4.58
CA LEU A 349 7.93 -15.36 6.04
C LEU A 349 8.19 -13.95 6.55
N LYS A 350 9.14 -13.22 5.95
CA LYS A 350 9.47 -11.85 6.32
C LYS A 350 8.32 -10.89 6.02
N VAL A 351 7.70 -10.96 4.83
CA VAL A 351 6.56 -10.11 4.46
C VAL A 351 5.38 -10.33 5.40
N ILE A 352 5.06 -11.59 5.72
CA ILE A 352 3.98 -11.93 6.65
C ILE A 352 4.27 -11.35 8.04
N SER A 353 5.46 -11.59 8.60
CA SER A 353 5.84 -11.11 9.93
C SER A 353 5.80 -9.58 10.02
N GLU A 354 6.29 -8.87 8.99
CA GLU A 354 6.30 -7.41 8.98
C GLU A 354 4.89 -6.80 8.91
N GLU A 355 3.99 -7.35 8.07
CA GLU A 355 2.62 -6.85 7.99
C GLU A 355 1.81 -7.19 9.25
N GLU A 356 1.99 -8.40 9.81
CA GLU A 356 1.38 -8.81 11.07
C GLU A 356 1.84 -7.89 12.22
N ASN A 357 3.16 -7.60 12.33
CA ASN A 357 3.72 -6.70 13.33
C ASN A 357 3.18 -5.26 13.20
N LYS A 358 3.06 -4.75 11.97
CA LYS A 358 2.44 -3.45 11.71
C LYS A 358 0.99 -3.41 12.16
N PHE A 359 0.22 -4.45 11.86
CA PHE A 359 -1.17 -4.55 12.26
C PHE A 359 -1.33 -4.69 13.77
N ASN A 360 -0.53 -5.53 14.43
CA ASN A 360 -0.58 -5.71 15.88
C ASN A 360 -0.29 -4.43 16.67
N LYS A 361 0.48 -3.48 16.11
CA LYS A 361 0.68 -2.16 16.72
C LYS A 361 -0.54 -1.24 16.63
N THR A 362 -1.42 -1.46 15.69
CA THR A 362 -2.57 -0.57 15.41
C THR A 362 -3.90 -1.19 15.79
N ILE A 363 -3.99 -2.54 15.89
CA ILE A 363 -5.25 -3.23 16.16
C ILE A 363 -5.83 -2.86 17.52
N ASP A 364 -5.01 -2.82 18.57
CA ASP A 364 -5.48 -2.53 19.93
C ASP A 364 -6.05 -1.10 20.02
N GLN A 365 -5.41 -0.14 19.34
CA GLN A 365 -5.92 1.23 19.25
C GLN A 365 -7.21 1.29 18.41
N GLY A 366 -7.27 0.59 17.29
CA GLY A 366 -8.45 0.53 16.44
C GLY A 366 -9.66 -0.08 17.15
N LEU A 367 -9.46 -1.17 17.90
CA LEU A 367 -10.51 -1.81 18.72
C LEU A 367 -11.01 -0.89 19.83
N THR A 368 -10.11 -0.21 20.55
CA THR A 368 -10.49 0.76 21.61
C THR A 368 -11.35 1.90 21.03
N ILE A 369 -10.95 2.46 19.88
CA ILE A 369 -11.72 3.53 19.22
C ILE A 369 -13.07 3.02 18.73
N LEU A 370 -13.12 1.80 18.20
CA LEU A 370 -14.38 1.19 17.78
C LEU A 370 -15.33 0.96 18.97
N GLU A 371 -14.81 0.55 20.12
CA GLU A 371 -15.58 0.44 21.37
C GLU A 371 -16.12 1.80 21.84
N ASP A 372 -15.32 2.88 21.71
CA ASP A 372 -15.77 4.24 22.02
C ASP A 372 -16.90 4.67 21.06
N PHE A 373 -16.81 4.36 19.76
CA PHE A 373 -17.89 4.62 18.79
C PHE A 373 -19.15 3.81 19.11
N GLU A 374 -19.00 2.54 19.46
CA GLU A 374 -20.13 1.69 19.86
C GLU A 374 -20.83 2.24 21.10
N ALA A 375 -20.08 2.71 22.09
CA ALA A 375 -20.66 3.31 23.30
C ALA A 375 -21.43 4.60 22.96
N ALA A 376 -20.87 5.47 22.12
CA ALA A 376 -21.54 6.67 21.65
C ALA A 376 -22.81 6.37 20.83
N MET A 377 -22.76 5.40 19.93
CA MET A 377 -23.94 4.96 19.16
C MET A 377 -25.05 4.44 20.07
N LYS A 378 -24.71 3.67 21.11
CA LYS A 378 -25.69 3.17 22.10
C LYS A 378 -26.35 4.31 22.89
N GLU A 379 -25.56 5.33 23.29
CA GLU A 379 -26.11 6.52 23.99
C GLU A 379 -27.01 7.34 23.08
N GLU A 380 -26.67 7.46 21.78
CA GLU A 380 -27.45 8.20 20.78
C GLU A 380 -28.61 7.39 20.20
N GLY A 381 -28.73 6.10 20.49
CA GLY A 381 -29.73 5.20 19.90
C GLY A 381 -29.53 4.92 18.41
N LYS A 382 -28.31 5.10 17.90
CA LYS A 382 -27.91 4.79 16.51
C LYS A 382 -27.55 3.32 16.36
N THR A 383 -27.88 2.75 15.21
CA THR A 383 -27.52 1.37 14.84
C THR A 383 -26.51 1.27 13.72
N THR A 384 -26.08 2.41 13.17
CA THR A 384 -25.14 2.48 12.04
C THR A 384 -24.01 3.45 12.37
N LEU A 385 -22.77 3.00 12.18
CA LEU A 385 -21.56 3.84 12.32
C LEU A 385 -21.45 4.79 11.13
N ASP A 386 -21.20 6.06 11.40
CA ASP A 386 -21.04 7.09 10.35
C ASP A 386 -19.84 6.77 9.44
N GLY A 387 -20.00 6.96 8.12
CA GLY A 387 -18.96 6.67 7.14
C GLY A 387 -17.67 7.46 7.33
N ALA A 388 -17.74 8.67 7.91
CA ALA A 388 -16.55 9.47 8.26
C ALA A 388 -15.73 8.84 9.40
N ASP A 389 -16.40 8.26 10.40
CA ASP A 389 -15.73 7.58 11.51
C ASP A 389 -15.12 6.24 11.07
N ALA A 390 -15.83 5.49 10.23
CA ALA A 390 -15.31 4.29 9.58
C ALA A 390 -14.09 4.61 8.69
N PHE A 391 -14.13 5.75 7.95
CA PHE A 391 -13.01 6.20 7.14
C PHE A 391 -11.82 6.63 8.01
N LYS A 392 -12.04 7.25 9.16
CA LYS A 392 -10.97 7.59 10.12
C LYS A 392 -10.27 6.35 10.66
N LEU A 393 -11.01 5.28 10.98
CA LEU A 393 -10.43 3.98 11.37
C LEU A 393 -9.55 3.42 10.25
N TYR A 394 -10.01 3.49 9.01
CA TYR A 394 -9.27 3.01 7.84
C TYR A 394 -8.01 3.82 7.56
N ASP A 395 -8.14 5.14 7.42
CA ASP A 395 -7.08 6.03 6.95
C ASP A 395 -5.98 6.26 8.01
N THR A 396 -6.40 6.51 9.26
CA THR A 396 -5.47 6.87 10.34
C THR A 396 -4.88 5.65 11.04
N TYR A 397 -5.69 4.63 11.26
CA TYR A 397 -5.30 3.45 12.06
C TYR A 397 -5.06 2.20 11.19
N GLY A 398 -5.31 2.30 9.89
CA GLY A 398 -5.15 1.18 8.97
C GLY A 398 -6.09 0.00 9.26
N PHE A 399 -7.25 0.29 9.86
CA PHE A 399 -8.25 -0.69 10.22
C PHE A 399 -9.20 -0.91 9.02
N PRO A 400 -9.19 -2.07 8.35
CA PRO A 400 -9.99 -2.27 7.14
C PRO A 400 -11.48 -2.09 7.38
N LEU A 401 -12.22 -1.48 6.41
CA LEU A 401 -13.66 -1.29 6.49
C LEU A 401 -14.40 -2.60 6.74
N ASP A 402 -14.03 -3.66 6.02
CA ASP A 402 -14.65 -4.98 6.16
C ASP A 402 -14.48 -5.56 7.57
N LEU A 403 -13.33 -5.30 8.20
CA LEU A 403 -13.06 -5.71 9.57
C LEU A 403 -13.92 -4.91 10.57
N THR A 404 -14.07 -3.61 10.33
CA THR A 404 -14.98 -2.75 11.10
C THR A 404 -16.41 -3.26 11.00
N LYS A 405 -16.85 -3.58 9.78
CA LYS A 405 -18.18 -4.12 9.50
C LYS A 405 -18.42 -5.44 10.21
N GLU A 406 -17.50 -6.41 10.04
CA GLU A 406 -17.58 -7.73 10.68
C GLU A 406 -17.74 -7.63 12.22
N ILE A 407 -16.95 -6.75 12.86
CA ILE A 407 -17.01 -6.57 14.33
C ILE A 407 -18.34 -5.92 14.75
N LEU A 408 -18.83 -4.95 13.99
CA LEU A 408 -20.07 -4.26 14.30
C LEU A 408 -21.29 -5.16 14.07
N GLU A 409 -21.31 -5.95 12.98
CA GLU A 409 -22.36 -6.93 12.70
C GLU A 409 -22.47 -8.01 13.80
N GLU A 410 -21.34 -8.51 14.33
CA GLU A 410 -21.31 -9.43 15.48
C GLU A 410 -22.03 -8.87 16.72
N LYS A 411 -22.10 -7.53 16.83
CA LYS A 411 -22.72 -6.79 17.94
C LYS A 411 -24.09 -6.19 17.60
N GLY A 412 -24.60 -6.43 16.37
CA GLY A 412 -25.89 -5.96 15.90
C GLY A 412 -25.91 -4.52 15.40
N PHE A 413 -24.76 -3.98 14.98
CA PHE A 413 -24.61 -2.67 14.35
C PHE A 413 -24.25 -2.80 12.87
N ASP A 414 -24.41 -1.72 12.11
CA ASP A 414 -24.07 -1.60 10.70
C ASP A 414 -23.09 -0.44 10.45
N VAL A 415 -22.61 -0.27 9.20
CA VAL A 415 -21.69 0.78 8.78
C VAL A 415 -22.24 1.52 7.57
N ASP A 416 -22.16 2.86 7.54
CA ASP A 416 -22.46 3.68 6.38
C ASP A 416 -21.32 3.56 5.33
N GLU A 417 -21.46 2.58 4.43
CA GLU A 417 -20.52 2.33 3.36
C GLU A 417 -20.50 3.41 2.28
N GLU A 418 -21.64 4.11 2.05
CA GLU A 418 -21.70 5.19 1.07
C GLU A 418 -20.92 6.41 1.56
N GLY A 419 -21.16 6.82 2.80
CA GLY A 419 -20.41 7.90 3.43
C GLY A 419 -18.91 7.58 3.54
N PHE A 420 -18.52 6.31 3.76
CA PHE A 420 -17.12 5.88 3.69
C PHE A 420 -16.54 6.09 2.29
N LYS A 421 -17.23 5.68 1.22
CA LYS A 421 -16.79 5.84 -0.17
C LYS A 421 -16.64 7.31 -0.55
N GLU A 422 -17.56 8.17 -0.11
CA GLU A 422 -17.49 9.62 -0.33
C GLU A 422 -16.24 10.23 0.31
N ASN A 423 -15.94 9.89 1.56
CA ASN A 423 -14.73 10.35 2.25
C ASN A 423 -13.45 9.84 1.59
N MET A 424 -13.43 8.60 1.14
CA MET A 424 -12.34 8.01 0.37
C MET A 424 -12.08 8.78 -0.94
N GLU A 425 -13.14 9.09 -1.69
CA GLU A 425 -13.02 9.82 -2.95
C GLU A 425 -12.59 11.27 -2.72
N ALA A 426 -13.10 11.93 -1.67
CA ALA A 426 -12.68 13.26 -1.28
C ALA A 426 -11.18 13.31 -0.96
N GLN A 427 -10.65 12.32 -0.25
CA GLN A 427 -9.20 12.20 0.03
C GLN A 427 -8.41 11.98 -1.26
N ARG A 428 -8.87 11.09 -2.16
CA ARG A 428 -8.24 10.85 -3.46
C ARG A 428 -8.18 12.13 -4.30
N GLN A 429 -9.24 12.91 -4.32
CA GLN A 429 -9.29 14.20 -5.01
C GLN A 429 -8.36 15.22 -4.36
N ALA A 430 -8.29 15.28 -3.02
CA ALA A 430 -7.36 16.14 -2.31
C ALA A 430 -5.90 15.77 -2.61
N ALA A 431 -5.59 14.46 -2.63
CA ALA A 431 -4.28 13.96 -3.01
C ALA A 431 -3.94 14.26 -4.48
N ARG A 432 -4.92 14.16 -5.41
CA ARG A 432 -4.75 14.58 -6.82
C ARG A 432 -4.53 16.07 -6.95
N LYS A 433 -5.26 16.91 -6.20
CA LYS A 433 -5.08 18.37 -6.17
C LYS A 433 -3.74 18.80 -5.57
N ALA A 434 -3.26 18.09 -4.54
CA ALA A 434 -1.94 18.33 -3.94
C ALA A 434 -0.78 17.92 -4.87
N ARG A 435 -1.01 17.03 -5.83
CA ARG A 435 -0.08 16.67 -6.91
C ARG A 435 -0.06 17.67 -8.06
N LYS A 436 -0.37 18.95 -7.83
CA LYS A 436 -0.19 20.01 -8.82
C LYS A 436 1.31 20.18 -9.12
N THR A 437 1.80 19.40 -10.04
CA THR A 437 2.90 19.64 -11.01
C THR A 437 3.37 18.30 -11.58
N THR A 438 2.58 17.73 -12.48
CA THR A 438 3.07 16.99 -13.66
C THR A 438 1.84 16.60 -14.46
N ASN A 439 1.59 17.33 -15.56
CA ASN A 439 0.67 16.90 -16.60
C ASN A 439 1.24 15.64 -17.28
N TYR A 440 0.88 14.49 -16.75
CA TYR A 440 1.01 13.23 -17.46
C TYR A 440 -0.42 12.68 -17.63
N MET A 441 -0.96 12.84 -18.87
CA MET A 441 -2.27 12.34 -19.34
C MET A 441 -3.50 12.81 -18.52
N GLY A 442 -3.73 14.11 -18.43
CA GLY A 442 -5.05 14.67 -18.13
C GLY A 442 -5.79 14.90 -19.45
N ALA A 443 -6.93 14.26 -19.62
CA ALA A 443 -7.81 14.48 -20.77
C ALA A 443 -8.57 15.81 -20.61
N ASP A 444 -7.89 16.91 -20.87
CA ASP A 444 -8.56 18.13 -21.30
C ASP A 444 -8.55 18.14 -22.83
N VAL A 445 -9.64 18.56 -23.44
CA VAL A 445 -9.76 18.77 -24.89
C VAL A 445 -8.68 19.77 -25.28
N THR A 446 -7.53 19.28 -25.75
CA THR A 446 -6.41 20.11 -26.14
C THR A 446 -6.46 20.28 -27.66
N VAL A 447 -5.92 21.41 -28.14
CA VAL A 447 -5.73 21.69 -29.59
C VAL A 447 -5.11 20.49 -30.34
N TYR A 448 -4.33 19.67 -29.65
CA TYR A 448 -3.67 18.48 -30.23
C TYR A 448 -4.62 17.38 -30.71
N GLN A 449 -5.87 17.31 -30.21
CA GLN A 449 -6.89 16.37 -30.69
C GLN A 449 -7.44 16.73 -32.06
N SER A 450 -7.32 18.01 -32.44
CA SER A 450 -7.73 18.53 -33.75
C SER A 450 -6.68 18.32 -34.85
N ILE A 451 -5.49 17.83 -34.51
CA ILE A 451 -4.42 17.58 -35.47
C ILE A 451 -4.75 16.31 -36.27
N ASP A 452 -4.60 16.39 -37.60
CA ASP A 452 -4.81 15.29 -38.52
C ASP A 452 -4.14 14.01 -38.03
N PRO A 453 -4.87 12.91 -37.89
CA PRO A 453 -4.33 11.60 -37.46
C PRO A 453 -3.18 11.06 -38.31
N SER A 454 -3.10 11.45 -39.60
CA SER A 454 -2.03 11.04 -40.49
C SER A 454 -0.67 11.69 -40.24
N VAL A 455 -0.64 12.78 -39.47
CA VAL A 455 0.60 13.46 -39.04
C VAL A 455 1.35 12.57 -38.03
N THR A 456 2.60 12.27 -38.32
CA THR A 456 3.49 11.49 -37.45
C THR A 456 4.87 12.14 -37.42
N SER A 457 5.63 11.91 -36.35
CA SER A 457 7.02 12.37 -36.23
C SER A 457 7.95 11.18 -36.11
N LYS A 458 9.04 11.16 -36.91
CA LYS A 458 10.07 10.15 -36.78
C LYS A 458 11.17 10.62 -35.85
N PHE A 459 11.40 9.88 -34.76
CA PHE A 459 12.49 10.15 -33.84
C PHE A 459 13.84 9.68 -34.41
N VAL A 460 14.84 10.55 -34.51
CA VAL A 460 16.19 10.25 -35.00
C VAL A 460 17.27 10.58 -33.96
N GLY A 461 16.86 10.87 -32.73
CA GLY A 461 17.71 11.41 -31.67
C GLY A 461 18.55 10.37 -30.91
N TYR A 462 18.51 9.08 -31.30
CA TYR A 462 19.49 8.14 -30.78
C TYR A 462 20.90 8.37 -31.35
N ASP A 463 20.97 8.79 -32.60
CA ASP A 463 22.24 8.95 -33.35
C ASP A 463 22.58 10.41 -33.63
N LYS A 464 21.61 11.32 -33.60
CA LYS A 464 21.77 12.72 -33.99
C LYS A 464 21.24 13.65 -32.91
N LEU A 465 21.99 14.73 -32.64
CA LEU A 465 21.57 15.86 -31.81
C LEU A 465 21.10 17.06 -32.62
N VAL A 466 21.41 17.05 -33.92
CA VAL A 466 21.02 18.09 -34.88
C VAL A 466 20.43 17.43 -36.12
N SER A 467 19.27 17.94 -36.59
CA SER A 467 18.69 17.52 -37.87
C SER A 467 17.94 18.68 -38.53
N ASN A 468 17.79 18.61 -39.85
CA ASN A 468 16.92 19.49 -40.62
C ASN A 468 15.61 18.75 -40.87
N SER A 469 14.48 19.42 -40.66
CA SER A 469 13.17 18.81 -40.86
C SER A 469 12.13 19.85 -41.23
N LYS A 470 11.05 19.37 -41.86
CA LYS A 470 9.94 20.22 -42.23
C LYS A 470 8.93 20.36 -41.10
N ILE A 471 8.45 21.58 -40.86
CA ILE A 471 7.35 21.85 -39.93
C ILE A 471 6.04 21.29 -40.54
N LEU A 472 5.40 20.36 -39.84
CA LEU A 472 4.12 19.80 -40.22
C LEU A 472 2.93 20.57 -39.64
N VAL A 473 3.02 20.92 -38.34
CA VAL A 473 1.95 21.63 -37.63
C VAL A 473 2.57 22.63 -36.66
N LEU A 474 1.92 23.77 -36.55
CA LEU A 474 2.15 24.81 -35.52
C LEU A 474 0.86 25.01 -34.73
N THR A 475 0.97 25.10 -33.41
CA THR A 475 -0.19 25.44 -32.55
C THR A 475 0.19 26.51 -31.56
N THR A 476 -0.78 27.37 -31.19
CA THR A 476 -0.79 28.06 -29.90
C THR A 476 -1.37 27.15 -28.80
N GLU A 477 -1.71 27.66 -27.63
CA GLU A 477 -2.39 26.92 -26.58
C GLU A 477 -3.79 26.45 -27.02
N ASP A 478 -4.48 27.25 -27.85
CA ASP A 478 -5.89 27.10 -28.14
C ASP A 478 -6.21 26.67 -29.58
N GLU A 479 -5.33 26.94 -30.55
CA GLU A 479 -5.62 26.74 -31.99
C GLU A 479 -4.40 26.31 -32.82
N ILE A 480 -4.67 25.64 -33.95
CA ILE A 480 -3.70 25.36 -35.00
C ILE A 480 -3.49 26.61 -35.83
N VAL A 481 -2.24 27.01 -36.05
CA VAL A 481 -1.88 28.22 -36.74
C VAL A 481 -0.95 27.97 -37.93
N GLU A 482 -0.92 28.84 -38.92
CA GLU A 482 -0.02 28.79 -40.10
C GLU A 482 1.39 29.30 -39.75
N ALA A 483 1.51 30.17 -38.74
CA ALA A 483 2.78 30.76 -38.32
C ALA A 483 2.80 31.05 -36.81
N LEU A 484 3.99 30.99 -36.21
CA LEU A 484 4.30 31.51 -34.88
C LEU A 484 5.24 32.69 -35.02
N THR A 485 4.98 33.79 -34.30
CA THR A 485 5.73 35.04 -34.33
C THR A 485 6.39 35.37 -33.00
N ASP A 486 7.28 36.33 -33.00
CA ASP A 486 8.09 36.76 -31.86
C ASP A 486 7.26 36.93 -30.58
N GLY A 487 7.75 36.34 -29.48
CA GLY A 487 7.10 36.33 -28.16
C GLY A 487 5.97 35.33 -27.99
N GLN A 488 5.49 34.64 -29.02
CA GLN A 488 4.40 33.67 -28.90
C GLN A 488 4.88 32.33 -28.31
N ASN A 489 4.06 31.80 -27.39
CA ASN A 489 4.16 30.42 -26.95
C ASN A 489 3.43 29.51 -27.92
N GLY A 490 3.94 28.31 -28.11
CA GLY A 490 3.29 27.35 -28.99
C GLY A 490 3.96 25.98 -28.99
N THR A 491 3.46 25.12 -29.87
CA THR A 491 4.03 23.78 -30.11
C THR A 491 4.34 23.62 -31.58
N ILE A 492 5.53 23.13 -31.88
CA ILE A 492 5.99 22.80 -33.23
C ILE A 492 6.05 21.27 -33.39
N ILE A 493 5.43 20.74 -34.45
CA ILE A 493 5.52 19.32 -34.80
C ILE A 493 6.22 19.21 -36.15
N THR A 494 7.27 18.43 -36.24
CA THR A 494 8.10 18.23 -37.44
C THR A 494 8.04 16.78 -37.96
N GLU A 495 8.40 16.56 -39.22
CA GLU A 495 8.44 15.25 -39.86
C GLU A 495 9.47 14.32 -39.21
N GLU A 496 10.69 14.82 -38.97
CA GLU A 496 11.72 14.14 -38.20
C GLU A 496 12.16 15.03 -37.04
N THR A 497 12.58 14.44 -35.93
CA THR A 497 13.10 15.20 -34.79
C THR A 497 14.21 14.45 -34.05
N PRO A 498 15.30 15.15 -33.63
CA PRO A 498 16.29 14.61 -32.74
C PRO A 498 15.90 14.74 -31.25
N PHE A 499 14.78 15.45 -30.93
CA PHE A 499 14.31 15.68 -29.59
C PHE A 499 13.56 14.47 -29.03
N TYR A 500 14.00 13.97 -27.89
CA TYR A 500 13.29 12.92 -27.17
C TYR A 500 12.06 13.51 -26.48
N GLY A 501 10.90 12.97 -26.75
CA GLY A 501 9.65 13.33 -26.05
C GLY A 501 9.55 12.64 -24.69
N THR A 502 9.01 13.30 -23.70
CA THR A 502 8.78 12.72 -22.36
C THR A 502 8.05 11.39 -22.42
N MET A 503 8.71 10.31 -22.05
CA MET A 503 8.17 8.96 -22.01
C MET A 503 9.01 8.05 -21.08
N GLY A 504 8.38 7.01 -20.47
CA GLY A 504 9.08 6.02 -19.65
C GLY A 504 9.79 6.62 -18.42
N GLY A 505 9.32 7.77 -17.93
CA GLY A 505 9.93 8.50 -16.80
C GLY A 505 11.11 9.40 -17.16
N GLN A 506 11.62 9.37 -18.39
CA GLN A 506 12.64 10.32 -18.87
C GLN A 506 11.97 11.63 -19.29
N GLN A 507 12.50 12.75 -18.79
CA GLN A 507 12.08 14.10 -19.17
C GLN A 507 12.41 14.37 -20.65
N GLY A 508 11.55 15.14 -21.31
CA GLY A 508 11.74 15.57 -22.68
C GLY A 508 12.96 16.50 -22.85
N ASP A 509 13.52 16.47 -24.06
CA ASP A 509 14.64 17.34 -24.39
C ASP A 509 14.24 18.80 -24.51
N ILE A 510 15.20 19.64 -24.27
CA ILE A 510 15.14 21.09 -24.54
C ILE A 510 16.16 21.44 -25.61
N GLY A 511 16.01 22.65 -26.19
CA GLY A 511 16.96 23.12 -27.22
C GLY A 511 16.39 24.25 -28.05
N VAL A 512 16.76 24.29 -29.33
CA VAL A 512 16.39 25.37 -30.25
C VAL A 512 15.93 24.81 -31.60
N ILE A 513 14.89 25.39 -32.17
CA ILE A 513 14.45 25.20 -33.56
C ILE A 513 14.64 26.55 -34.25
N GLU A 514 15.41 26.57 -35.33
CA GLU A 514 15.78 27.85 -35.96
C GLU A 514 15.91 27.78 -37.48
N THR A 515 15.75 28.95 -38.08
CA THR A 515 16.05 29.27 -39.48
C THR A 515 16.74 30.61 -39.55
N GLU A 516 17.01 31.11 -40.74
CA GLU A 516 17.52 32.49 -40.93
C GLU A 516 16.46 33.54 -40.50
N SER A 517 15.14 33.18 -40.65
CA SER A 517 14.00 34.07 -40.41
C SER A 517 13.47 34.04 -38.98
N GLY A 518 13.73 32.98 -38.19
CA GLY A 518 13.16 32.82 -36.87
C GLY A 518 13.91 31.85 -35.95
N SER A 519 13.66 32.03 -34.64
CA SER A 519 14.23 31.15 -33.61
C SER A 519 13.20 30.85 -32.53
N PHE A 520 13.03 29.58 -32.20
CA PHE A 520 12.10 29.05 -31.19
C PHE A 520 12.87 28.29 -30.14
N ILE A 521 12.75 28.68 -28.88
CA ILE A 521 13.34 27.97 -27.75
C ILE A 521 12.37 26.88 -27.31
N VAL A 522 12.81 25.62 -27.41
CA VAL A 522 12.12 24.44 -26.90
C VAL A 522 12.40 24.31 -25.42
N LYS A 523 11.33 24.39 -24.61
CA LYS A 523 11.38 24.27 -23.15
C LYS A 523 11.00 22.86 -22.65
N ASP A 524 10.23 22.13 -23.46
CA ASP A 524 9.85 20.74 -23.20
C ASP A 524 9.50 20.05 -24.53
N THR A 525 9.65 18.74 -24.56
CA THR A 525 9.27 17.90 -25.70
C THR A 525 8.32 16.79 -25.21
N ILE A 526 7.15 16.70 -25.82
CA ILE A 526 6.07 15.80 -25.39
C ILE A 526 5.68 14.80 -26.48
N HIS A 527 5.28 13.60 -26.04
CA HIS A 527 4.61 12.64 -26.92
C HIS A 527 3.12 12.94 -27.01
N LEU A 528 2.60 13.02 -28.22
CA LEU A 528 1.19 13.21 -28.54
C LEU A 528 0.61 11.93 -29.12
N GLN A 529 -0.71 11.80 -29.09
CA GLN A 529 -1.40 10.63 -29.67
C GLN A 529 -1.10 10.49 -31.16
N GLY A 530 -1.01 9.23 -31.65
CA GLY A 530 -0.77 8.93 -33.07
C GLY A 530 0.69 9.10 -33.50
N GLY A 531 1.65 8.97 -32.57
CA GLY A 531 3.08 8.98 -32.91
C GLY A 531 3.65 10.36 -33.27
N LYS A 532 3.01 11.43 -32.78
CA LYS A 532 3.47 12.81 -32.94
C LYS A 532 4.39 13.22 -31.80
N ILE A 533 5.41 14.02 -32.09
CA ILE A 533 6.30 14.62 -31.08
C ILE A 533 6.14 16.14 -31.17
N GLY A 534 5.69 16.76 -30.07
CA GLY A 534 5.46 18.18 -29.96
C GLY A 534 6.58 18.88 -29.20
N HIS A 535 7.18 19.90 -29.82
CA HIS A 535 8.21 20.76 -29.20
C HIS A 535 7.50 21.97 -28.61
N VAL A 536 7.35 22.01 -27.31
CA VAL A 536 6.65 23.10 -26.57
C VAL A 536 7.66 24.18 -26.20
N GLY A 537 7.34 25.44 -26.53
CA GLY A 537 8.30 26.50 -26.26
C GLY A 537 7.78 27.88 -26.62
N THR A 538 8.73 28.80 -26.91
CA THR A 538 8.45 30.19 -27.18
C THR A 538 9.29 30.68 -28.35
N MET A 539 8.67 31.42 -29.29
CA MET A 539 9.37 32.22 -30.33
C MET A 539 10.17 33.34 -29.66
N THR A 540 11.46 33.38 -29.92
CA THR A 540 12.34 34.41 -29.34
C THR A 540 12.84 35.42 -30.37
N LYS A 541 12.63 35.14 -31.65
CA LYS A 541 13.02 36.02 -32.75
C LYS A 541 12.27 35.65 -34.01
N GLY A 542 11.72 36.66 -34.71
CA GLY A 542 11.19 36.49 -36.07
C GLY A 542 9.92 35.64 -36.17
N MET A 543 9.86 34.81 -37.18
CA MET A 543 8.65 34.00 -37.48
C MET A 543 9.06 32.64 -38.05
N LEU A 544 8.31 31.61 -37.69
CA LEU A 544 8.35 30.27 -38.30
C LEU A 544 6.99 29.92 -38.89
N THR A 545 6.97 29.32 -40.10
CA THR A 545 5.74 29.01 -40.84
C THR A 545 5.58 27.50 -41.08
N GLN A 546 4.32 27.07 -41.19
CA GLN A 546 4.02 25.67 -41.57
C GLN A 546 4.64 25.38 -42.94
N GLY A 547 5.23 24.20 -43.08
CA GLY A 547 5.88 23.75 -44.32
C GLY A 547 7.32 24.22 -44.49
N GLU A 548 7.80 25.12 -43.62
CA GLU A 548 9.21 25.59 -43.61
C GLU A 548 10.15 24.48 -43.16
N THR A 549 11.38 24.47 -43.75
CA THR A 549 12.45 23.59 -43.29
C THR A 549 13.28 24.26 -42.22
N VAL A 550 13.32 23.67 -41.04
CA VAL A 550 14.02 24.21 -39.86
C VAL A 550 15.19 23.31 -39.43
N THR A 551 16.14 23.89 -38.76
CA THR A 551 17.21 23.18 -38.07
C THR A 551 16.82 22.98 -36.60
N LEU A 552 16.73 21.73 -36.20
CA LEU A 552 16.46 21.33 -34.83
C LEU A 552 17.77 21.01 -34.11
N LYS A 553 18.02 21.64 -32.98
CA LYS A 553 19.26 21.47 -32.18
C LYS A 553 18.89 21.14 -30.73
N VAL A 554 19.16 19.94 -30.31
CA VAL A 554 18.99 19.50 -28.91
C VAL A 554 20.07 20.13 -28.05
N ASP A 555 19.74 20.54 -26.81
CA ASP A 555 20.75 20.90 -25.79
C ASP A 555 21.56 19.66 -25.43
N GLU A 556 22.78 19.60 -25.96
CA GLU A 556 23.68 18.45 -25.83
C GLU A 556 24.01 18.16 -24.34
N LYS A 557 24.27 19.22 -23.57
CA LYS A 557 24.62 19.07 -22.14
C LYS A 557 23.43 18.49 -21.34
N ASN A 558 22.23 19.00 -21.56
CA ASN A 558 21.01 18.50 -20.93
C ASN A 558 20.79 17.02 -21.26
N ARG A 559 20.85 16.66 -22.56
CA ARG A 559 20.71 15.28 -23.05
C ARG A 559 21.76 14.34 -22.43
N GLN A 560 23.03 14.75 -22.40
CA GLN A 560 24.10 13.93 -21.84
C GLN A 560 23.88 13.65 -20.33
N LEU A 561 23.53 14.67 -19.53
CA LEU A 561 23.26 14.51 -18.10
C LEU A 561 22.02 13.63 -17.85
N THR A 562 20.95 13.82 -18.63
CA THR A 562 19.77 12.97 -18.57
C THR A 562 20.09 11.52 -18.91
N SER A 563 20.87 11.26 -19.97
CA SER A 563 21.28 9.91 -20.37
C SER A 563 22.15 9.21 -19.32
N LYS A 564 23.01 9.95 -18.59
CA LYS A 564 23.79 9.44 -17.47
C LYS A 564 22.89 8.98 -16.33
N ASN A 565 21.93 9.81 -15.92
CA ASN A 565 20.96 9.49 -14.88
C ASN A 565 20.06 8.31 -15.29
N HIS A 566 19.66 8.24 -16.57
CA HIS A 566 18.83 7.13 -17.06
C HIS A 566 19.60 5.81 -17.04
N SER A 567 20.86 5.82 -17.53
CA SER A 567 21.69 4.60 -17.49
C SER A 567 21.99 4.15 -16.06
N ALA A 568 22.22 5.10 -15.13
CA ALA A 568 22.39 4.80 -13.72
C ALA A 568 21.13 4.16 -13.10
N THR A 569 19.93 4.53 -13.58
CA THR A 569 18.65 3.94 -13.10
C THR A 569 18.59 2.44 -13.39
N HIS A 570 19.01 1.99 -14.57
CA HIS A 570 19.04 0.56 -14.90
C HIS A 570 20.06 -0.21 -14.05
N VAL A 571 21.25 0.36 -13.83
CA VAL A 571 22.26 -0.24 -12.95
C VAL A 571 21.74 -0.32 -11.52
N LEU A 572 21.06 0.74 -11.03
CA LEU A 572 20.42 0.79 -9.72
C LEU A 572 19.34 -0.27 -9.55
N GLN A 573 18.45 -0.43 -10.53
CA GLN A 573 17.39 -1.44 -10.49
C GLN A 573 17.99 -2.84 -10.33
N LYS A 574 19.00 -3.18 -11.09
CA LYS A 574 19.67 -4.47 -10.98
C LYS A 574 20.38 -4.65 -9.63
N ALA A 575 21.07 -3.62 -9.12
CA ALA A 575 21.71 -3.65 -7.81
C ALA A 575 20.70 -3.85 -6.68
N LEU A 576 19.57 -3.15 -6.72
CA LEU A 576 18.46 -3.33 -5.76
C LEU A 576 17.95 -4.78 -5.75
N ARG A 577 17.76 -5.37 -6.93
CA ARG A 577 17.34 -6.79 -7.03
C ARG A 577 18.37 -7.76 -6.48
N MET A 578 19.65 -7.45 -6.64
CA MET A 578 20.74 -8.28 -6.09
C MET A 578 20.79 -8.22 -4.55
N VAL A 579 20.54 -7.06 -3.97
CA VAL A 579 20.63 -6.84 -2.51
C VAL A 579 19.35 -7.22 -1.79
N LEU A 580 18.20 -6.83 -2.33
CA LEU A 580 16.89 -6.98 -1.68
C LEU A 580 16.10 -8.21 -2.14
N GLY A 581 16.40 -8.71 -3.35
CA GLY A 581 15.73 -9.88 -3.93
C GLY A 581 14.91 -9.59 -5.19
N SER A 582 14.45 -10.67 -5.84
CA SER A 582 13.77 -10.62 -7.13
C SER A 582 12.40 -9.94 -7.13
N HIS A 583 11.80 -9.71 -5.95
CA HIS A 583 10.52 -9.00 -5.79
C HIS A 583 10.60 -7.50 -6.06
N VAL A 584 11.82 -6.95 -6.16
CA VAL A 584 12.01 -5.54 -6.51
C VAL A 584 11.63 -5.32 -7.97
N GLU A 585 10.55 -4.57 -8.18
CA GLU A 585 10.04 -4.17 -9.50
C GLU A 585 9.84 -2.66 -9.53
N GLN A 586 9.99 -2.07 -10.71
CA GLN A 586 9.73 -0.65 -10.88
C GLN A 586 8.25 -0.33 -10.68
N ALA A 587 7.93 0.55 -9.73
CA ALA A 587 6.62 1.13 -9.51
C ALA A 587 6.48 2.52 -10.14
N GLY A 588 7.60 3.20 -10.40
CA GLY A 588 7.67 4.49 -11.06
C GLY A 588 9.12 4.92 -11.28
N SER A 589 9.32 5.84 -12.22
CA SER A 589 10.62 6.41 -12.52
C SER A 589 10.49 7.88 -12.90
N TYR A 590 11.49 8.68 -12.60
CA TYR A 590 11.65 10.04 -13.10
C TYR A 590 13.14 10.33 -13.28
N VAL A 591 13.53 10.71 -14.50
CA VAL A 591 14.92 10.94 -14.89
C VAL A 591 15.01 12.29 -15.58
N SER A 592 15.83 13.17 -15.04
CA SER A 592 16.16 14.50 -15.60
C SER A 592 17.68 14.71 -15.61
N LYS A 593 18.11 15.86 -16.09
CA LYS A 593 19.53 16.27 -16.02
C LYS A 593 20.04 16.38 -14.59
N ASP A 594 19.15 16.75 -13.65
CA ASP A 594 19.53 17.11 -12.28
C ASP A 594 19.62 15.90 -11.36
N ARG A 595 18.71 14.90 -11.54
CA ARG A 595 18.62 13.73 -10.68
C ARG A 595 17.86 12.57 -11.34
N LEU A 596 17.99 11.41 -10.76
CA LEU A 596 17.09 10.28 -10.98
C LEU A 596 16.26 10.02 -9.72
N ARG A 597 15.03 9.53 -9.94
CA ARG A 597 14.14 9.03 -8.91
C ARG A 597 13.62 7.67 -9.36
N PHE A 598 13.73 6.70 -8.49
CA PHE A 598 13.29 5.34 -8.75
C PHE A 598 12.37 4.86 -7.63
N ASP A 599 11.13 4.57 -7.99
CA ASP A 599 10.11 4.02 -7.10
C ASP A 599 10.01 2.52 -7.34
N PHE A 600 10.12 1.71 -6.30
CA PHE A 600 10.19 0.26 -6.42
C PHE A 600 9.41 -0.46 -5.32
N THR A 601 9.00 -1.69 -5.62
CA THR A 601 8.28 -2.54 -4.67
C THR A 601 9.23 -3.06 -3.61
N HIS A 602 8.99 -2.68 -2.35
CA HIS A 602 9.67 -3.24 -1.18
C HIS A 602 8.88 -2.93 0.09
N PHE A 603 8.84 -3.87 1.01
CA PHE A 603 7.90 -3.88 2.14
C PHE A 603 8.41 -3.15 3.39
N GLN A 604 9.70 -2.80 3.46
CA GLN A 604 10.33 -2.11 4.61
C GLN A 604 11.28 -1.01 4.18
N ALA A 605 11.73 -0.17 5.13
CA ALA A 605 12.82 0.78 4.91
C ALA A 605 14.14 0.01 4.71
N MET A 606 14.97 0.49 3.80
CA MET A 606 16.30 -0.07 3.61
C MET A 606 17.21 0.30 4.79
N THR A 607 18.07 -0.64 5.18
CA THR A 607 19.10 -0.38 6.19
C THR A 607 20.23 0.45 5.58
N LYS A 608 21.06 1.04 6.44
CA LYS A 608 22.24 1.78 5.99
C LYS A 608 23.24 0.89 5.25
N GLU A 609 23.34 -0.36 5.69
CA GLU A 609 24.21 -1.39 5.10
C GLU A 609 23.70 -1.80 3.71
N GLU A 610 22.40 -2.00 3.55
CA GLU A 610 21.78 -2.29 2.24
C GLU A 610 21.96 -1.14 1.26
N LEU A 611 21.73 0.11 1.70
CA LEU A 611 21.96 1.31 0.88
C LEU A 611 23.42 1.42 0.46
N ALA A 612 24.36 1.24 1.39
CA ALA A 612 25.81 1.29 1.09
C ALA A 612 26.21 0.18 0.09
N LYS A 613 25.62 -1.03 0.24
CA LYS A 613 25.92 -2.13 -0.68
C LYS A 613 25.36 -1.89 -2.07
N VAL A 614 24.17 -1.31 -2.20
CA VAL A 614 23.61 -0.91 -3.50
C VAL A 614 24.50 0.15 -4.16
N GLU A 615 24.92 1.19 -3.44
CA GLU A 615 25.84 2.21 -3.95
C GLU A 615 27.19 1.62 -4.42
N GLU A 616 27.76 0.72 -3.64
CA GLU A 616 28.99 0.01 -3.97
C GLU A 616 28.85 -0.72 -5.31
N ILE A 617 27.77 -1.56 -5.44
CA ILE A 617 27.53 -2.32 -6.67
C ILE A 617 27.37 -1.38 -7.86
N VAL A 618 26.60 -0.29 -7.74
CA VAL A 618 26.39 0.65 -8.85
C VAL A 618 27.70 1.29 -9.26
N ASN A 619 28.51 1.78 -8.31
CA ASN A 619 29.80 2.41 -8.61
C ASN A 619 30.81 1.41 -9.17
N ASP A 620 30.81 0.15 -8.75
CA ASP A 620 31.64 -0.92 -9.32
C ASP A 620 31.32 -1.14 -10.80
N GLN A 621 30.02 -1.13 -11.19
CA GLN A 621 29.63 -1.28 -12.60
C GLN A 621 29.95 -0.03 -13.42
N ILE A 622 29.94 1.15 -12.81
CA ILE A 622 30.45 2.38 -13.45
C ILE A 622 31.95 2.26 -13.68
N ALA A 623 32.71 1.86 -12.68
CA ALA A 623 34.16 1.69 -12.76
C ALA A 623 34.60 0.58 -13.73
N ALA A 624 33.77 -0.47 -13.87
CA ALA A 624 33.98 -1.57 -14.81
C ALA A 624 33.87 -1.15 -16.29
N ALA A 625 33.37 0.07 -16.56
CA ALA A 625 33.31 0.65 -17.91
C ALA A 625 32.57 -0.27 -18.91
N LEU A 626 31.41 -0.81 -18.51
CA LEU A 626 30.65 -1.74 -19.33
C LEU A 626 30.13 -1.06 -20.61
N PRO A 627 30.23 -1.72 -21.78
CA PRO A 627 29.63 -1.21 -23.00
C PRO A 627 28.10 -1.21 -22.85
N VAL A 628 27.44 -0.14 -23.28
CA VAL A 628 25.98 -0.02 -23.36
C VAL A 628 25.57 -0.16 -24.81
N VAL A 629 24.98 -1.30 -25.13
CA VAL A 629 24.58 -1.67 -26.50
C VAL A 629 23.05 -1.75 -26.58
N THR A 630 22.48 -1.18 -27.64
CA THR A 630 21.06 -1.24 -27.92
C THR A 630 20.78 -2.12 -29.10
N LYS A 631 19.74 -2.96 -29.01
CA LYS A 631 19.30 -3.89 -30.06
C LYS A 631 17.80 -3.80 -30.23
N GLU A 632 17.34 -3.61 -31.46
CA GLU A 632 15.94 -3.74 -31.82
C GLU A 632 15.66 -5.20 -32.19
N THR A 633 14.61 -5.77 -31.59
CA THR A 633 14.22 -7.17 -31.80
C THR A 633 12.73 -7.36 -31.54
N THR A 634 12.22 -8.57 -31.78
CA THR A 634 10.84 -8.92 -31.38
C THR A 634 10.74 -9.12 -29.86
N ILE A 635 9.54 -8.95 -29.30
CA ILE A 635 9.31 -9.16 -27.85
C ILE A 635 9.65 -10.60 -27.43
N ASP A 636 9.40 -11.58 -28.30
CA ASP A 636 9.67 -13.00 -28.01
C ASP A 636 11.17 -13.31 -27.96
N GLU A 637 11.94 -12.69 -28.85
CA GLU A 637 13.41 -12.83 -28.81
C GLU A 637 13.99 -12.09 -27.59
N ALA A 638 13.48 -10.91 -27.25
CA ALA A 638 13.89 -10.19 -26.06
C ALA A 638 13.66 -11.01 -24.77
N LYS A 639 12.48 -11.66 -24.67
CA LYS A 639 12.19 -12.59 -23.57
C LYS A 639 13.12 -13.80 -23.53
N LYS A 640 13.46 -14.40 -24.69
CA LYS A 640 14.43 -15.51 -24.77
C LYS A 640 15.84 -15.09 -24.34
N MET A 641 16.22 -13.85 -24.60
CA MET A 641 17.47 -13.26 -24.12
C MET A 641 17.45 -13.01 -22.60
N GLY A 642 16.31 -13.13 -21.93
CA GLY A 642 16.15 -12.82 -20.51
C GLY A 642 15.98 -11.33 -20.21
N ALA A 643 15.57 -10.54 -21.22
CA ALA A 643 15.34 -9.11 -21.02
C ALA A 643 14.17 -8.87 -20.05
N MET A 644 14.39 -7.97 -19.10
CA MET A 644 13.36 -7.57 -18.15
C MET A 644 12.41 -6.58 -18.85
N ALA A 645 11.11 -6.92 -18.83
CA ALA A 645 10.04 -6.07 -19.31
C ALA A 645 9.30 -5.46 -18.11
N LEU A 646 8.90 -4.19 -18.21
CA LEU A 646 8.07 -3.56 -17.18
C LEU A 646 6.64 -4.11 -17.27
N PHE A 647 6.08 -4.47 -16.13
CA PHE A 647 4.69 -4.92 -16.05
C PHE A 647 3.73 -3.76 -16.34
N GLY A 648 2.79 -3.98 -17.28
CA GLY A 648 1.72 -3.04 -17.60
C GLY A 648 1.97 -2.11 -18.77
N GLU A 649 3.14 -2.12 -19.42
CA GLU A 649 3.36 -1.40 -20.66
C GLU A 649 2.94 -2.22 -21.90
N LYS A 650 2.24 -1.55 -22.84
CA LYS A 650 1.89 -2.14 -24.14
C LYS A 650 3.09 -1.98 -25.07
N TYR A 651 3.82 -3.05 -25.26
CA TYR A 651 4.92 -3.08 -26.21
C TYR A 651 4.41 -3.35 -27.63
N GLY A 652 5.00 -2.68 -28.63
CA GLY A 652 4.77 -2.99 -30.05
C GLY A 652 5.38 -4.34 -30.45
N SER A 653 5.21 -4.72 -31.71
CA SER A 653 5.81 -5.93 -32.29
C SER A 653 7.34 -5.90 -32.27
N THR A 654 7.94 -4.70 -32.31
CA THR A 654 9.37 -4.46 -32.20
C THR A 654 9.67 -3.70 -30.94
N VAL A 655 10.65 -4.15 -30.18
CA VAL A 655 11.09 -3.59 -28.89
C VAL A 655 12.58 -3.28 -28.91
N ARG A 656 12.98 -2.25 -28.17
CA ARG A 656 14.38 -1.88 -28.01
C ARG A 656 14.92 -2.44 -26.71
N VAL A 657 15.95 -3.29 -26.78
CA VAL A 657 16.66 -3.91 -25.65
C VAL A 657 17.93 -3.12 -25.38
N VAL A 658 18.12 -2.71 -24.14
CA VAL A 658 19.33 -2.04 -23.65
C VAL A 658 20.14 -3.03 -22.83
N CYS A 659 21.36 -3.32 -23.28
CA CYS A 659 22.31 -4.23 -22.63
C CYS A 659 23.47 -3.43 -22.03
N MET A 660 23.77 -3.60 -20.76
CA MET A 660 24.94 -3.01 -20.08
C MET A 660 25.90 -4.14 -19.68
N GLY A 661 26.76 -4.52 -20.63
CA GLY A 661 27.55 -5.75 -20.53
C GLY A 661 26.66 -6.96 -20.27
N ASP A 662 27.08 -7.83 -19.36
CA ASP A 662 26.29 -8.97 -18.87
C ASP A 662 25.53 -8.63 -17.56
N PHE A 663 25.58 -7.37 -17.10
CA PHE A 663 25.04 -6.97 -15.80
C PHE A 663 23.55 -6.66 -15.85
N SER A 664 23.09 -5.84 -16.82
CA SER A 664 21.67 -5.47 -16.97
C SER A 664 21.21 -5.64 -18.40
N LEU A 665 19.99 -6.16 -18.56
CA LEU A 665 19.32 -6.40 -19.84
C LEU A 665 17.84 -6.06 -19.71
N GLU A 666 17.43 -4.92 -20.27
CA GLU A 666 16.07 -4.37 -20.05
C GLU A 666 15.46 -3.79 -21.32
N LEU A 667 14.11 -3.84 -21.42
CA LEU A 667 13.38 -3.13 -22.46
C LEU A 667 13.31 -1.65 -22.13
N CYS A 668 13.88 -0.79 -22.97
CA CYS A 668 13.88 0.65 -22.75
C CYS A 668 13.97 1.47 -24.03
N GLY A 669 13.04 2.43 -24.20
CA GLY A 669 13.03 3.39 -25.29
C GLY A 669 13.80 4.68 -25.02
N GLY A 670 14.39 4.84 -23.85
CA GLY A 670 15.08 6.07 -23.44
C GLY A 670 16.46 6.26 -24.06
N THR A 671 17.09 7.39 -23.76
CA THR A 671 18.46 7.72 -24.21
C THR A 671 19.48 7.30 -23.15
N HIS A 672 20.60 6.71 -23.60
CA HIS A 672 21.60 6.13 -22.71
C HIS A 672 23.02 6.57 -23.11
N VAL A 673 23.95 6.43 -22.18
CA VAL A 673 25.37 6.55 -22.46
C VAL A 673 25.87 5.35 -23.27
N SER A 674 26.97 5.49 -24.02
CA SER A 674 27.55 4.37 -24.75
C SER A 674 28.40 3.44 -23.88
N ASN A 675 28.80 3.91 -22.68
CA ASN A 675 29.62 3.18 -21.72
C ASN A 675 29.28 3.62 -20.30
N THR A 676 29.22 2.71 -19.35
CA THR A 676 28.81 3.01 -17.95
C THR A 676 29.80 3.97 -17.27
N ALA A 677 31.10 4.00 -17.66
CA ALA A 677 32.06 4.97 -17.14
C ALA A 677 31.65 6.43 -17.40
N ALA A 678 30.85 6.71 -18.45
CA ALA A 678 30.36 8.06 -18.72
C ALA A 678 29.38 8.57 -17.65
N ILE A 679 28.79 7.70 -16.83
CA ILE A 679 27.98 8.08 -15.67
C ILE A 679 28.81 8.82 -14.63
N ASN A 680 30.10 8.50 -14.52
CA ASN A 680 31.13 9.08 -13.67
C ASN A 680 31.09 8.57 -12.22
N CYS A 681 30.05 8.93 -11.48
CA CYS A 681 29.83 8.53 -10.07
C CYS A 681 28.36 8.53 -9.74
N PHE A 682 28.00 7.81 -8.68
CA PHE A 682 26.61 7.65 -8.24
C PHE A 682 26.52 7.76 -6.71
N LYS A 683 25.49 8.45 -6.22
CA LYS A 683 25.17 8.56 -4.79
C LYS A 683 23.68 8.57 -4.54
N ILE A 684 23.21 7.74 -3.62
CA ILE A 684 21.86 7.80 -3.09
C ILE A 684 21.78 8.97 -2.10
N ILE A 685 20.83 9.88 -2.34
CA ILE A 685 20.62 11.06 -1.49
C ILE A 685 19.53 10.81 -0.47
N SER A 686 18.47 10.12 -0.86
CA SER A 686 17.37 9.79 0.05
C SER A 686 16.75 8.44 -0.29
N GLU A 687 16.20 7.79 0.75
CA GLU A 687 15.34 6.63 0.65
C GLU A 687 14.12 6.84 1.54
N SER A 688 12.90 6.65 1.02
CA SER A 688 11.66 6.91 1.75
C SER A 688 10.50 6.03 1.27
N GLY A 689 9.49 5.85 2.12
CA GLY A 689 8.22 5.22 1.74
C GLY A 689 7.29 6.24 1.09
N ILE A 690 6.65 5.87 -0.02
CA ILE A 690 5.68 6.74 -0.71
C ILE A 690 4.27 6.14 -0.73
N ALA A 691 4.18 4.84 -0.62
CA ALA A 691 2.95 4.09 -0.47
C ALA A 691 3.23 2.79 0.30
N ALA A 692 2.19 2.09 0.71
CA ALA A 692 2.35 0.77 1.31
C ALA A 692 3.03 -0.19 0.30
N GLY A 693 4.15 -0.77 0.70
CA GLY A 693 4.92 -1.68 -0.15
C GLY A 693 5.69 -1.01 -1.29
N VAL A 694 5.78 0.33 -1.33
CA VAL A 694 6.55 1.06 -2.35
C VAL A 694 7.55 2.00 -1.69
N ARG A 695 8.81 1.85 -2.08
CA ARG A 695 9.93 2.67 -1.62
C ARG A 695 10.42 3.56 -2.76
N ARG A 696 10.97 4.71 -2.43
CA ARG A 696 11.55 5.68 -3.34
C ARG A 696 13.01 5.90 -3.03
N ILE A 697 13.86 5.81 -4.04
CA ILE A 697 15.24 6.29 -4.01
C ILE A 697 15.35 7.53 -4.89
N GLU A 698 16.03 8.56 -4.39
CA GLU A 698 16.56 9.66 -5.17
C GLU A 698 18.07 9.60 -5.17
N ALA A 699 18.66 9.75 -6.33
CA ALA A 699 20.12 9.66 -6.49
C ALA A 699 20.63 10.69 -7.50
N LEU A 700 21.92 10.99 -7.38
CA LEU A 700 22.66 11.92 -8.22
C LEU A 700 23.82 11.21 -8.92
N THR A 701 24.15 11.71 -10.12
CA THR A 701 25.33 11.29 -10.87
C THR A 701 26.13 12.51 -11.33
N SER A 702 27.38 12.27 -11.76
CA SER A 702 28.20 13.24 -12.50
C SER A 702 28.21 14.64 -11.85
N GLU A 703 27.93 15.69 -12.65
CA GLU A 703 27.97 17.11 -12.20
C GLU A 703 26.97 17.37 -11.02
N GLY A 704 25.78 16.75 -11.05
CA GLY A 704 24.80 16.90 -9.97
C GLY A 704 25.36 16.46 -8.61
N LEU A 705 26.14 15.36 -8.60
CA LEU A 705 26.82 14.88 -7.39
C LEU A 705 27.99 15.80 -6.97
N ILE A 706 28.74 16.34 -7.94
CA ILE A 706 29.83 17.29 -7.64
C ILE A 706 29.26 18.53 -6.95
N HIS A 707 28.19 19.14 -7.51
CA HIS A 707 27.53 20.31 -6.95
C HIS A 707 26.95 20.02 -5.56
N TYR A 708 26.41 18.81 -5.34
CA TYR A 708 25.94 18.39 -4.04
C TYR A 708 27.05 18.38 -2.98
N TYR A 709 28.21 17.81 -3.32
CA TYR A 709 29.35 17.81 -2.39
C TYR A 709 29.97 19.19 -2.19
N GLU A 710 30.03 20.04 -3.23
CA GLU A 710 30.47 21.44 -3.11
C GLU A 710 29.60 22.20 -2.12
N LYS A 711 28.27 22.05 -2.26
CA LYS A 711 27.30 22.65 -1.32
C LYS A 711 27.48 22.12 0.09
N LEU A 712 27.58 20.80 0.25
CA LEU A 712 27.75 20.16 1.58
C LEU A 712 29.05 20.66 2.25
N SER A 713 30.14 20.83 1.46
CA SER A 713 31.41 21.35 1.92
C SER A 713 31.29 22.82 2.35
N ALA A 714 30.56 23.63 1.60
CA ALA A 714 30.28 25.02 1.94
C ALA A 714 29.44 25.15 3.22
N ASP A 715 28.35 24.38 3.32
CA ASP A 715 27.50 24.35 4.51
C ASP A 715 28.27 23.92 5.77
N LEU A 716 29.16 22.93 5.63
CA LEU A 716 30.02 22.46 6.72
C LEU A 716 31.06 23.55 7.13
N ALA A 717 31.64 24.26 6.16
CA ALA A 717 32.55 25.35 6.42
C ALA A 717 31.85 26.51 7.14
N GLU A 718 30.64 26.88 6.71
CA GLU A 718 29.83 27.91 7.32
C GLU A 718 29.41 27.54 8.77
N ALA A 719 28.96 26.31 8.99
CA ALA A 719 28.64 25.80 10.32
C ALA A 719 29.84 25.80 11.26
N SER A 720 31.03 25.41 10.73
CA SER A 720 32.28 25.45 11.49
C SER A 720 32.70 26.85 11.86
N ALA A 721 32.56 27.80 10.92
CA ALA A 721 32.86 29.22 11.16
C ALA A 721 31.91 29.82 12.22
N ALA A 722 30.63 29.51 12.15
CA ALA A 722 29.62 29.91 13.15
C ALA A 722 29.94 29.37 14.54
N ALA A 723 30.43 28.14 14.64
CA ALA A 723 30.87 27.50 15.88
C ALA A 723 32.31 27.95 16.29
N LYS A 724 32.98 28.81 15.52
CA LYS A 724 34.34 29.29 15.70
C LYS A 724 35.36 28.15 15.85
N THR A 725 35.31 27.19 14.91
CA THR A 725 36.18 26.00 14.87
C THR A 725 36.47 25.60 13.41
N THR A 726 37.22 24.51 13.21
CA THR A 726 37.47 23.88 11.91
C THR A 726 36.51 22.72 11.69
N PRO A 727 36.25 22.31 10.43
CA PRO A 727 35.34 21.21 10.11
C PRO A 727 35.61 19.90 10.86
N ASP A 728 36.88 19.54 11.01
CA ASP A 728 37.34 18.32 11.70
C ASP A 728 37.04 18.33 13.20
N LYS A 729 36.91 19.52 13.82
CA LYS A 729 36.64 19.72 15.27
C LYS A 729 35.22 20.18 15.58
N LEU A 730 34.36 20.25 14.59
CA LEU A 730 33.00 20.77 14.75
C LEU A 730 32.18 20.01 15.79
N THR A 731 32.24 18.67 15.76
CA THR A 731 31.54 17.82 16.72
C THR A 731 32.01 18.09 18.17
N GLU A 732 33.34 18.10 18.39
CA GLU A 732 33.94 18.38 19.71
C GLU A 732 33.54 19.78 20.21
N ARG A 733 33.51 20.77 19.32
CA ARG A 733 33.09 22.12 19.67
C ARG A 733 31.62 22.21 20.05
N ILE A 734 30.73 21.53 19.31
CA ILE A 734 29.29 21.45 19.65
C ILE A 734 29.08 20.79 20.99
N GLU A 735 29.75 19.68 21.30
CA GLU A 735 29.71 19.02 22.62
C GLU A 735 30.19 19.94 23.75
N THR A 736 31.28 20.68 23.52
CA THR A 736 31.77 21.68 24.45
C THR A 736 30.74 22.79 24.71
N MET A 737 30.16 23.35 23.65
CA MET A 737 29.11 24.38 23.77
C MET A 737 27.88 23.88 24.49
N GLN A 738 27.43 22.65 24.26
CA GLN A 738 26.33 22.03 24.99
C GLN A 738 26.66 21.89 26.50
N GLY A 739 27.89 21.49 26.79
CA GLY A 739 28.42 21.46 28.18
C GLY A 739 28.42 22.83 28.86
N GLU A 740 28.93 23.86 28.15
CA GLU A 740 28.94 25.26 28.63
C GLU A 740 27.51 25.77 28.91
N ILE A 741 26.57 25.52 27.96
CA ILE A 741 25.15 25.91 28.14
C ILE A 741 24.54 25.26 29.40
N LYS A 742 24.77 23.94 29.57
CA LYS A 742 24.26 23.23 30.76
C LYS A 742 24.85 23.74 32.06
N ALA A 743 26.14 24.06 32.07
CA ALA A 743 26.84 24.67 33.23
C ALA A 743 26.26 26.06 33.56
N LEU A 744 26.10 26.93 32.56
CA LEU A 744 25.52 28.26 32.72
C LEU A 744 24.06 28.22 33.19
N GLN A 745 23.26 27.27 32.68
CA GLN A 745 21.90 27.07 33.18
C GLN A 745 21.87 26.69 34.65
N SER A 746 22.73 25.75 35.08
CA SER A 746 22.85 25.34 36.47
C SER A 746 23.32 26.48 37.36
N GLU A 747 24.29 27.30 36.89
CA GLU A 747 24.78 28.48 37.60
C GLU A 747 23.69 29.56 37.72
N ASN A 748 22.95 29.80 36.65
CA ASN A 748 21.81 30.75 36.67
C ASN A 748 20.73 30.33 37.68
N GLU A 749 20.41 29.02 37.77
CA GLU A 749 19.48 28.49 38.78
C GLU A 749 20.04 28.67 40.21
N LYS A 750 21.34 28.41 40.41
CA LYS A 750 21.97 28.65 41.73
C LYS A 750 21.94 30.10 42.14
N LEU A 751 22.28 31.01 41.22
CA LEU A 751 22.23 32.46 41.47
C LEU A 751 20.82 32.95 41.75
N LYS A 752 19.81 32.49 41.02
CA LYS A 752 18.40 32.78 41.28
C LYS A 752 17.96 32.28 42.67
N ASN A 753 18.35 31.07 43.03
CA ASN A 753 18.06 30.52 44.39
C ASN A 753 18.77 31.29 45.48
N GLN A 754 20.00 31.77 45.24
CA GLN A 754 20.74 32.59 46.19
C GLN A 754 20.13 34.00 46.36
N MET A 755 19.74 34.65 45.24
CA MET A 755 19.01 35.91 45.31
C MET A 755 17.67 35.79 46.03
N ALA A 756 16.94 34.67 45.82
CA ALA A 756 15.70 34.39 46.53
C ALA A 756 15.95 34.20 48.05
N LYS A 757 17.03 33.51 48.48
CA LYS A 757 17.42 33.33 49.87
C LYS A 757 17.79 34.65 50.54
N ASP A 758 18.57 35.52 49.86
CA ASP A 758 18.98 36.84 50.37
C ASP A 758 17.78 37.78 50.49
N ALA A 759 16.82 37.74 49.57
CA ALA A 759 15.56 38.45 49.62
C ALA A 759 14.70 38.00 50.84
N VAL A 760 14.71 36.70 51.17
CA VAL A 760 14.02 36.16 52.35
C VAL A 760 14.61 36.68 53.68
N GLY A 761 15.93 36.92 53.79
CA GLY A 761 16.59 37.44 55.02
C GLY A 761 16.17 38.87 55.38
N ASN A 762 16.15 39.77 54.39
CA ASN A 762 15.80 41.19 54.59
C ASN A 762 14.30 41.45 54.81
N VAL A 763 13.45 40.51 54.44
CA VAL A 763 11.99 40.64 54.49
C VAL A 763 11.39 40.23 55.81
N MET A 764 12.04 39.36 56.56
CA MET A 764 11.56 38.91 57.88
C MET A 764 11.53 40.02 58.93
N ASP A 765 12.29 41.09 58.74
CA ASP A 765 12.27 42.28 59.65
C ASP A 765 10.95 43.09 59.53
N GLN A 766 10.11 42.79 58.54
CA GLN A 766 8.83 43.48 58.33
C GLN A 766 7.62 42.74 58.97
N VAL A 767 7.87 41.75 59.78
CA VAL A 767 6.81 41.00 60.48
C VAL A 767 6.12 41.84 61.49
N VAL A 768 4.80 41.91 61.46
CA VAL A 768 3.94 42.60 62.40
C VAL A 768 3.06 41.59 63.12
N GLU A 769 2.91 41.69 64.40
CA GLU A 769 2.03 40.85 65.21
C GLU A 769 0.67 41.52 65.46
N ILE A 770 -0.43 40.73 65.06
CA ILE A 770 -1.82 41.18 65.23
C ILE A 770 -2.57 40.15 66.06
N ASN A 771 -3.03 40.45 67.22
CA ASN A 771 -3.79 39.55 68.10
C ASN A 771 -3.18 38.14 68.24
N GLY A 772 -1.82 38.08 68.46
CA GLY A 772 -1.12 36.79 68.56
C GLY A 772 -0.79 36.04 67.33
N VAL A 773 -1.17 36.56 66.11
CA VAL A 773 -0.84 36.01 64.83
C VAL A 773 0.12 36.93 64.05
N LYS A 774 1.23 36.41 63.56
CA LYS A 774 2.26 37.20 62.86
C LYS A 774 1.78 37.38 61.34
N LEU A 775 1.86 38.62 60.88
CA LEU A 775 1.62 38.96 59.48
C LEU A 775 2.93 39.40 58.83
N LEU A 776 3.28 38.76 57.75
CA LEU A 776 4.29 39.24 56.84
C LEU A 776 3.59 39.71 55.55
N ALA A 777 3.59 40.99 55.28
CA ALA A 777 3.00 41.61 54.09
C ALA A 777 4.10 42.36 53.31
N VAL A 778 4.49 41.79 52.12
CA VAL A 778 5.66 42.23 51.38
C VAL A 778 5.45 42.32 49.88
N ALA A 779 6.08 43.34 49.26
CA ALA A 779 6.16 43.47 47.79
C ALA A 779 7.53 42.95 47.33
N LEU A 780 7.51 42.08 46.36
CA LEU A 780 8.68 41.60 45.62
C LEU A 780 8.65 42.15 44.19
N LYS A 781 9.81 42.30 43.55
CA LYS A 781 9.89 42.76 42.15
C LYS A 781 10.06 41.55 41.22
N ASP A 782 9.41 41.63 40.08
CA ASP A 782 9.59 40.71 38.91
C ASP A 782 9.52 39.20 39.27
N THR A 783 8.65 38.83 40.21
CA THR A 783 8.52 37.47 40.74
C THR A 783 7.23 36.81 40.19
N GLY A 784 7.37 35.67 39.51
CA GLY A 784 6.26 34.94 38.95
C GLY A 784 5.42 34.19 39.99
N MET A 785 4.17 33.80 39.67
CA MET A 785 3.24 33.17 40.60
C MET A 785 3.80 31.86 41.22
N ASN A 786 4.56 31.06 40.48
CA ASN A 786 5.15 29.82 40.98
C ASN A 786 6.27 30.12 42.02
N GLU A 787 7.06 31.14 41.76
CA GLU A 787 8.09 31.60 42.69
C GLU A 787 7.47 32.20 43.97
N LEU A 788 6.37 32.99 43.82
CA LEU A 788 5.62 33.51 44.98
C LEU A 788 5.09 32.39 45.86
N ARG A 789 4.65 31.27 45.29
CA ARG A 789 4.23 30.10 46.08
C ARG A 789 5.38 29.51 46.91
N ASN A 790 6.52 29.28 46.26
CA ASN A 790 7.69 28.72 46.93
C ASN A 790 8.19 29.64 48.05
N LEU A 791 8.22 30.95 47.80
CA LEU A 791 8.59 31.95 48.83
C LEU A 791 7.57 32.03 49.95
N GLY A 792 6.28 31.97 49.62
CA GLY A 792 5.19 31.95 50.58
C GLY A 792 5.26 30.78 51.56
N ASP A 793 5.58 29.59 51.06
CA ASP A 793 5.77 28.40 51.90
C ASP A 793 7.02 28.53 52.79
N GLN A 794 8.12 29.06 52.24
CA GLN A 794 9.34 29.31 53.05
C GLN A 794 9.11 30.37 54.15
N PHE A 795 8.39 31.46 53.82
CA PHE A 795 8.06 32.49 54.85
C PHE A 795 7.11 31.95 55.90
N LYS A 796 6.11 31.14 55.46
CA LYS A 796 5.15 30.51 56.37
C LYS A 796 5.86 29.59 57.37
N GLU A 797 6.82 28.79 56.92
CA GLU A 797 7.61 27.90 57.77
C GLU A 797 8.42 28.70 58.81
N LYS A 798 9.01 29.82 58.40
CA LYS A 798 9.81 30.72 59.33
C LYS A 798 8.96 31.50 60.32
N LEU A 799 7.71 31.83 59.96
CA LEU A 799 6.83 32.60 60.89
C LEU A 799 6.34 31.74 62.04
N GLY A 800 6.24 30.43 61.87
CA GLY A 800 5.67 29.54 62.91
C GLY A 800 4.14 29.64 62.98
N ASN A 801 3.63 30.70 63.66
CA ASN A 801 2.21 31.04 63.72
C ASN A 801 1.96 32.36 62.96
N GLY A 802 1.43 32.32 61.75
CA GLY A 802 1.23 33.57 61.00
C GLY A 802 0.61 33.42 59.63
N VAL A 803 0.44 34.59 59.02
CA VAL A 803 -0.09 34.78 57.67
C VAL A 803 0.96 35.50 56.83
N VAL A 804 1.20 35.03 55.64
CA VAL A 804 2.08 35.66 54.64
C VAL A 804 1.23 36.21 53.48
N VAL A 805 1.46 37.46 53.12
CA VAL A 805 0.87 38.10 51.91
C VAL A 805 2.01 38.63 51.06
N ILE A 806 2.14 38.12 49.86
CA ILE A 806 3.15 38.57 48.92
C ILE A 806 2.50 39.15 47.69
N ALA A 807 3.00 40.33 47.31
CA ALA A 807 2.60 40.93 46.04
C ALA A 807 3.82 41.09 45.14
N SER A 808 3.66 40.88 43.85
CA SER A 808 4.69 41.16 42.84
C SER A 808 4.08 41.80 41.61
N ALA A 809 4.80 42.70 41.00
CA ALA A 809 4.47 43.24 39.67
C ALA A 809 5.51 42.79 38.65
N ALA A 810 5.06 42.14 37.56
CA ALA A 810 5.87 41.73 36.45
C ALA A 810 5.08 42.00 35.14
N ASP A 811 5.69 42.61 34.15
CA ASP A 811 5.06 42.89 32.83
C ASP A 811 3.72 43.62 32.89
N GLY A 812 3.60 44.57 33.84
CA GLY A 812 2.39 45.36 34.03
C GLY A 812 1.21 44.61 34.67
N LYS A 813 1.41 43.36 35.10
CA LYS A 813 0.45 42.57 35.85
C LYS A 813 0.87 42.41 37.31
N VAL A 814 -0.09 42.40 38.22
CA VAL A 814 0.11 42.17 39.62
C VAL A 814 -0.26 40.73 39.97
N ASN A 815 0.62 40.06 40.67
CA ASN A 815 0.38 38.75 41.27
C ASN A 815 0.26 38.96 42.79
N LEU A 816 -0.83 38.53 43.41
CA LEU A 816 -1.02 38.48 44.87
C LEU A 816 -1.12 37.03 45.31
N MET A 817 -0.46 36.72 46.42
CA MET A 817 -0.55 35.41 47.06
C MET A 817 -0.65 35.60 48.58
N ALA A 818 -1.52 34.84 49.22
CA ALA A 818 -1.58 34.71 50.64
C ALA A 818 -1.53 33.27 51.10
N THR A 819 -0.80 32.99 52.15
CA THR A 819 -0.79 31.68 52.81
C THR A 819 -0.85 31.84 54.33
N ALA A 820 -1.49 30.92 55.03
CA ALA A 820 -1.66 30.91 56.47
C ALA A 820 -1.26 29.56 57.06
N THR A 821 -0.67 29.62 58.29
CA THR A 821 -0.39 28.40 59.05
C THR A 821 -1.66 27.83 59.67
N ASP A 822 -1.63 26.54 60.04
CA ASP A 822 -2.79 25.89 60.65
C ASP A 822 -3.18 26.50 62.00
N GLU A 823 -2.19 27.02 62.79
CA GLU A 823 -2.39 27.75 64.01
C GLU A 823 -3.09 29.08 63.76
N ALA A 824 -2.67 29.83 62.71
CA ALA A 824 -3.31 31.09 62.33
C ALA A 824 -4.74 30.88 61.87
N ILE A 825 -5.00 29.80 61.16
CA ILE A 825 -6.36 29.41 60.72
C ILE A 825 -7.26 29.07 61.89
N LYS A 826 -6.76 28.33 62.87
CA LYS A 826 -7.48 28.05 64.13
C LYS A 826 -7.79 29.31 64.94
N ALA A 827 -6.94 30.33 64.80
CA ALA A 827 -7.14 31.64 65.45
C ALA A 827 -8.14 32.53 64.69
N GLY A 828 -8.65 32.09 63.50
CA GLY A 828 -9.64 32.81 62.71
C GLY A 828 -9.12 33.39 61.43
N ALA A 829 -7.83 33.26 61.08
CA ALA A 829 -7.30 33.72 59.79
C ALA A 829 -7.79 32.89 58.61
N HIS A 830 -8.07 33.56 57.47
CA HIS A 830 -8.54 32.90 56.26
C HIS A 830 -7.91 33.57 55.04
N ALA A 831 -6.92 32.94 54.41
CA ALA A 831 -6.18 33.50 53.27
C ALA A 831 -7.11 33.88 52.09
N GLY A 832 -8.14 33.07 51.82
CA GLY A 832 -9.11 33.34 50.73
C GLY A 832 -9.92 34.62 50.94
N ASN A 833 -10.36 34.86 52.16
CA ASN A 833 -11.09 36.08 52.52
C ASN A 833 -10.16 37.31 52.59
N LEU A 834 -8.93 37.11 53.01
CA LEU A 834 -7.92 38.14 53.01
C LEU A 834 -7.60 38.63 51.61
N ILE A 835 -7.33 37.69 50.67
CA ILE A 835 -7.11 38.01 49.25
C ILE A 835 -8.32 38.70 48.63
N LYS A 836 -9.56 38.23 48.90
CA LYS A 836 -10.77 38.92 48.43
C LYS A 836 -10.86 40.36 48.92
N GLY A 837 -10.47 40.63 50.19
CA GLY A 837 -10.48 41.98 50.78
C GLY A 837 -9.47 42.94 50.18
N ILE A 838 -8.39 42.48 49.55
CA ILE A 838 -7.29 43.31 49.03
C ILE A 838 -7.17 43.32 47.50
N ALA A 839 -7.71 42.32 46.81
CA ALA A 839 -7.53 42.15 45.34
C ALA A 839 -8.12 43.32 44.50
N ALA A 840 -9.19 43.94 45.01
CA ALA A 840 -9.80 45.06 44.30
C ALA A 840 -8.86 46.29 44.21
N LEU A 841 -7.96 46.50 45.20
CA LEU A 841 -7.00 47.58 45.23
C LEU A 841 -5.94 47.52 44.13
N VAL A 842 -5.64 46.32 43.69
CA VAL A 842 -4.71 46.07 42.58
C VAL A 842 -5.43 45.93 41.24
N GLY A 843 -6.72 46.25 41.15
CA GLY A 843 -7.52 46.17 39.92
C GLY A 843 -7.74 44.74 39.48
N GLY A 844 -7.91 43.81 40.40
CA GLY A 844 -8.05 42.41 40.14
C GLY A 844 -9.10 41.70 40.98
N GLY A 845 -9.17 40.40 40.85
CA GLY A 845 -10.02 39.51 41.64
C GLY A 845 -9.32 38.18 41.89
N GLY A 846 -9.71 37.52 42.94
CA GLY A 846 -9.15 36.23 43.30
C GLY A 846 -9.80 35.65 44.58
N GLY A 847 -9.24 34.58 45.08
CA GLY A 847 -9.70 33.90 46.28
C GLY A 847 -8.96 32.58 46.46
N GLY A 848 -9.42 31.77 47.37
CA GLY A 848 -8.79 30.48 47.62
C GLY A 848 -9.33 29.86 48.92
N ARG A 849 -8.60 28.90 49.41
CA ARG A 849 -8.88 28.14 50.64
C ARG A 849 -8.35 28.89 51.85
N PRO A 850 -8.73 28.51 53.09
CA PRO A 850 -8.22 29.14 54.30
C PRO A 850 -6.69 29.17 54.40
N ASN A 851 -6.02 28.13 53.92
CA ASN A 851 -4.57 27.96 53.99
C ASN A 851 -3.80 28.61 52.84
N MET A 852 -4.40 28.85 51.68
CA MET A 852 -3.75 29.45 50.50
C MET A 852 -4.77 30.12 49.56
N ALA A 853 -4.42 31.31 49.10
CA ALA A 853 -5.22 32.04 48.12
C ALA A 853 -4.36 32.86 47.15
N GLN A 854 -4.90 33.17 45.97
CA GLN A 854 -4.20 33.91 44.92
C GLN A 854 -5.16 34.89 44.23
N ALA A 855 -4.60 35.99 43.73
CA ALA A 855 -5.29 36.91 42.86
C ALA A 855 -4.33 37.49 41.80
N GLY A 856 -4.89 37.86 40.67
CA GLY A 856 -4.20 38.66 39.66
C GLY A 856 -4.80 40.06 39.58
N GLY A 857 -4.00 41.06 39.23
CA GLY A 857 -4.44 42.43 39.06
C GLY A 857 -3.78 43.15 37.88
N LYS A 858 -4.25 44.35 37.57
CA LYS A 858 -3.74 45.17 36.45
C LYS A 858 -3.22 46.57 36.96
N ASN A 859 -3.25 46.81 38.26
CA ASN A 859 -2.81 48.07 38.88
C ASN A 859 -1.63 47.87 39.82
N PRO A 860 -0.35 47.98 39.36
CA PRO A 860 0.83 47.85 40.23
C PRO A 860 0.91 48.93 41.34
N ASP A 861 0.41 50.13 41.10
CA ASP A 861 0.45 51.22 42.08
C ASP A 861 -0.42 50.94 43.29
N GLY A 862 -1.38 50.00 43.17
CA GLY A 862 -2.24 49.56 44.25
C GLY A 862 -1.60 48.57 45.24
N ILE A 863 -0.40 48.06 44.95
CA ILE A 863 0.27 47.00 45.77
C ILE A 863 0.47 47.47 47.22
N GLN A 864 1.00 48.66 47.41
CA GLN A 864 1.29 49.17 48.78
C GLN A 864 0.00 49.38 49.59
N ALA A 865 -1.06 49.84 48.96
CA ALA A 865 -2.37 49.99 49.59
C ALA A 865 -2.98 48.60 49.94
N ALA A 866 -2.83 47.61 49.03
CA ALA A 866 -3.29 46.22 49.28
C ALA A 866 -2.56 45.58 50.48
N LEU A 867 -1.22 45.74 50.56
CA LEU A 867 -0.42 45.18 51.69
C LEU A 867 -0.75 45.83 53.02
N LYS A 868 -1.00 47.15 53.03
CA LYS A 868 -1.45 47.86 54.30
C LYS A 868 -2.86 47.37 54.68
N LYS A 869 -3.76 47.26 53.74
CA LYS A 869 -5.12 46.78 53.96
C LYS A 869 -5.18 45.33 54.43
N ALA A 870 -4.19 44.47 54.07
CA ALA A 870 -4.09 43.10 54.54
C ALA A 870 -4.03 43.01 56.06
N ALA A 871 -3.33 43.93 56.73
CA ALA A 871 -3.27 44.00 58.19
C ALA A 871 -4.62 44.33 58.89
N GLU A 872 -5.42 45.24 58.23
CA GLU A 872 -6.75 45.58 58.72
C GLU A 872 -7.70 44.36 58.53
N VAL A 873 -7.70 43.77 57.33
CA VAL A 873 -8.55 42.59 57.02
C VAL A 873 -8.22 41.43 57.96
N LEU A 874 -6.95 41.16 58.20
CA LEU A 874 -6.55 40.08 59.15
C LEU A 874 -7.03 40.42 60.63
N LYS A 875 -6.91 41.65 61.05
CA LYS A 875 -7.38 42.10 62.38
C LYS A 875 -8.89 41.87 62.51
N ASP A 876 -9.65 42.23 61.50
CA ASP A 876 -11.09 42.02 61.49
C ASP A 876 -11.49 40.51 61.47
N GLN A 877 -10.67 39.62 60.84
CA GLN A 877 -10.87 38.17 60.92
C GLN A 877 -10.59 37.57 62.29
N LEU A 878 -9.56 38.04 62.95
CA LEU A 878 -9.14 37.57 64.28
C LEU A 878 -9.99 38.13 65.45
N ASN A 879 -10.82 39.16 65.21
CA ASN A 879 -11.76 39.74 66.18
C ASN A 879 -13.18 39.13 66.12
N LYS A 880 -13.42 38.27 65.11
CA LYS A 880 -14.66 37.51 64.93
C LYS A 880 -14.56 36.14 65.58
#